data_61b1d9b41537b07b1a88dc164a3e4a16
#
_entry.id   61b1d9b41537b07b1a88dc164a3e4a16
#
_cell.length_a   1.000
_cell.length_b   1.000
_cell.length_c   1.000
_cell.angle_alpha   90.00
_cell.angle_beta   90.00
_cell.angle_gamma   90.00
#
_symmetry.space_group_name_H-M   'P 1'
#
loop_
_entity.id
_entity.type
_entity.pdbx_description
1 polymer ?
#
loop_
_entity_poly.entity_id
_entity_poly.type
_entity_poly.pdbx_seq_one_letter_code
_entity_poly.pdbx_strand_id
1 'polypeptide(L)'
;MDKQYVVTLHDKNDLGQFYNEMQLTGFPLVMKRPMSRNTHYMMTEEQAERLRQDDRVWGVEAVDTFQLKRKVINNEPYVKTGNFWKADTVGPLNISSTDLQWGHLHCAGNQAQRGKGQFGPIASGYTYEQVNDTAEIFNSGRHVDVVIVDDPISYDSEEWYSPSSNQTRFVQYQWFNELNTAVGSIDDDGQTLPTGTITYGTNAATPQFHGNHVAGTTCGQHYGWAQEANIYNIAVTDPWTSGQQVGALLIFDYLRAFHLNKPINPATGKKNPTITNHSYGGITFMPNDNLQISDVSAVEYRGITYNAGSPGPSGWTQAGLEEDFGLRFGLADYPTWSASIAADVQDAINDGIVVIGAAGNDNLLIAGLNDLDWNNNVSIIGTGTIPYNRGAWPITPDSGAICVGSLSKQADFRRSTYTQFGPGIDIFAPGDDILSAFGNGGLNDTKYTQGSGNYFNYISGTSMASPQVAGVLACLSTGKERFTQAVAKKYLNDHSIYGDMTFNSVSNAGIQYYSFNFDALNNNEYLVSGNDRAGSVNGANPTITANVGDILGFNQPYAYTYAAVTGVSANNSDYLVEVTDRVLDGSQGPQNDPTINIEYGDNLDIELYVDLSSHPVYIRDSNNNNVANVYGQGASGAFQGLGWSGEDCPAVGTYKYVCDIHPAMSGDIVIHPAGTYYNHPLYIKTVQGSGTGNQVSGVINQGALQGTVNWTPTTAGTYYYQCGNHSSMYGEIVITSSSSGAGSFIDPTCQKGSPNLYLHAKNPRKDITGMIFEQVGNRSTGLTFPRTAIFNRPSPEAVPPTPQTYTFSVGNSGASHYTFTGSDRDNTFAGDSDPTINCNAGDTLVFNVNASGHPFYVKTSATTGTGNQVSTGTITGQGTVNGAVTWDTTGVTPGTYYYICQFHGGMVGSIIIS
;
A
#
# COMPACT_ATOMS: atom_id res chain seq x y z
N MET A 1 -3.37 -45.20 31.29
CA MET A 1 -2.99 -45.09 29.85
C MET A 1 -1.83 -44.13 29.75
N ASP A 2 -0.82 -44.53 29.02
CA ASP A 2 0.34 -43.68 28.80
C ASP A 2 -0.04 -42.48 27.89
N LYS A 3 0.38 -41.31 28.34
CA LYS A 3 0.25 -40.06 27.59
C LYS A 3 1.62 -39.47 27.31
N GLN A 4 1.69 -38.59 26.35
CA GLN A 4 2.91 -37.82 26.14
C GLN A 4 2.98 -36.65 27.12
N TYR A 5 4.11 -36.57 27.83
CA TYR A 5 4.42 -35.49 28.76
C TYR A 5 5.66 -34.73 28.29
N VAL A 6 5.66 -33.44 28.55
CA VAL A 6 6.85 -32.59 28.49
C VAL A 6 7.44 -32.53 29.89
N VAL A 7 8.69 -32.90 30.05
CA VAL A 7 9.46 -32.73 31.27
C VAL A 7 10.41 -31.54 31.06
N THR A 8 10.29 -30.54 31.89
CA THR A 8 11.12 -29.32 31.86
C THR A 8 12.12 -29.39 33.02
N LEU A 9 13.41 -29.22 32.74
CA LEU A 9 14.45 -29.16 33.77
C LEU A 9 14.71 -27.73 34.21
N HIS A 10 15.23 -27.56 35.45
CA HIS A 10 15.72 -26.28 35.95
C HIS A 10 16.98 -25.81 35.18
N ASP A 11 17.91 -26.72 34.93
CA ASP A 11 19.16 -26.45 34.20
C ASP A 11 19.25 -27.30 32.92
N LYS A 12 19.59 -26.67 31.83
CA LYS A 12 19.84 -27.35 30.55
C LYS A 12 21.05 -28.29 30.62
N ASN A 13 22.02 -28.02 31.49
CA ASN A 13 23.20 -28.85 31.62
C ASN A 13 22.91 -30.28 32.18
N ASP A 14 21.80 -30.44 32.89
CA ASP A 14 21.35 -31.72 33.40
C ASP A 14 20.72 -32.63 32.33
N LEU A 15 20.41 -32.04 31.15
CA LEU A 15 19.64 -32.75 30.13
C LEU A 15 20.32 -34.01 29.61
N GLY A 16 21.65 -34.01 29.46
CA GLY A 16 22.41 -35.17 29.00
C GLY A 16 22.37 -36.32 29.99
N GLN A 17 22.56 -36.03 31.26
CA GLN A 17 22.47 -37.04 32.33
C GLN A 17 21.03 -37.49 32.46
N PHE A 18 20.06 -36.62 32.44
CA PHE A 18 18.64 -36.92 32.54
C PHE A 18 18.16 -37.87 31.42
N TYR A 19 18.61 -37.67 30.17
CA TYR A 19 18.32 -38.61 29.08
C TYR A 19 18.83 -40.01 29.35
N ASN A 20 20.03 -40.16 29.87
CA ASN A 20 20.62 -41.44 30.17
C ASN A 20 19.84 -42.17 31.30
N GLU A 21 19.50 -41.46 32.34
CA GLU A 21 18.71 -41.98 33.44
C GLU A 21 17.31 -42.40 33.04
N MET A 22 16.61 -41.57 32.23
CA MET A 22 15.30 -41.91 31.70
C MET A 22 15.33 -43.14 30.79
N GLN A 23 16.39 -43.29 30.00
CA GLN A 23 16.58 -44.45 29.13
C GLN A 23 16.83 -45.72 29.95
N LEU A 24 17.62 -45.64 31.05
CA LEU A 24 17.90 -46.74 31.95
C LEU A 24 16.66 -47.19 32.74
N THR A 25 15.78 -46.25 33.05
CA THR A 25 14.51 -46.51 33.75
C THR A 25 13.37 -46.96 32.84
N GLY A 26 13.64 -47.02 31.52
CA GLY A 26 12.71 -47.58 30.53
C GLY A 26 11.58 -46.62 30.11
N PHE A 27 11.71 -45.32 30.34
CA PHE A 27 10.74 -44.36 29.84
C PHE A 27 10.87 -44.17 28.31
N PRO A 28 9.80 -44.40 27.55
CA PRO A 28 9.84 -44.19 26.13
C PRO A 28 10.05 -42.72 25.76
N LEU A 29 11.21 -42.39 25.24
CA LEU A 29 11.52 -41.07 24.76
C LEU A 29 10.75 -40.79 23.43
N VAL A 30 9.99 -39.71 23.41
CA VAL A 30 9.24 -39.25 22.23
C VAL A 30 10.06 -38.28 21.41
N MET A 31 10.71 -37.30 22.07
CA MET A 31 11.42 -36.24 21.41
C MET A 31 12.61 -35.76 22.26
N LYS A 32 13.80 -35.70 21.64
CA LYS A 32 14.94 -34.96 22.18
C LYS A 32 14.90 -33.53 21.68
N ARG A 33 15.09 -32.59 22.60
CA ARG A 33 15.16 -31.15 22.29
C ARG A 33 16.48 -30.56 22.80
N PRO A 34 17.61 -30.79 22.08
CA PRO A 34 18.97 -30.46 22.57
C PRO A 34 19.17 -28.97 22.85
N MET A 35 18.39 -28.10 22.21
CA MET A 35 18.45 -26.65 22.41
C MET A 35 17.52 -26.16 23.54
N SER A 36 16.65 -27.02 24.05
CA SER A 36 15.65 -26.69 25.09
C SER A 36 15.94 -27.42 26.39
N ARG A 37 15.46 -26.87 27.50
CA ARG A 37 15.40 -27.56 28.79
C ARG A 37 14.26 -28.61 28.87
N ASN A 38 13.46 -28.70 27.79
CA ASN A 38 12.31 -29.59 27.69
C ASN A 38 12.69 -30.90 26.99
N THR A 39 12.11 -31.99 27.45
CA THR A 39 12.19 -33.29 26.81
C THR A 39 10.84 -33.98 26.88
N HIS A 40 10.55 -34.94 25.98
CA HIS A 40 9.23 -35.52 25.88
C HIS A 40 9.28 -37.01 26.04
N TYR A 41 8.41 -37.55 26.90
CA TYR A 41 8.31 -38.98 27.22
C TYR A 41 6.87 -39.46 27.21
N MET A 42 6.67 -40.72 26.84
CA MET A 42 5.41 -41.45 27.13
C MET A 42 5.45 -41.99 28.53
N MET A 43 4.46 -41.63 29.34
CA MET A 43 4.38 -42.10 30.70
C MET A 43 2.94 -42.08 31.26
N THR A 44 2.72 -42.80 32.37
CA THR A 44 1.48 -42.69 33.14
C THR A 44 1.49 -41.43 33.99
N GLU A 45 0.31 -40.97 34.47
CA GLU A 45 0.22 -39.85 35.40
C GLU A 45 1.00 -40.13 36.72
N GLU A 46 0.98 -41.38 37.21
CA GLU A 46 1.75 -41.73 38.38
C GLU A 46 3.25 -41.59 38.19
N GLN A 47 3.75 -41.92 36.98
CA GLN A 47 5.15 -41.72 36.62
C GLN A 47 5.49 -40.24 36.49
N ALA A 48 4.59 -39.45 35.89
CA ALA A 48 4.75 -38.02 35.79
C ALA A 48 4.80 -37.37 37.19
N GLU A 49 3.95 -37.83 38.12
CA GLU A 49 3.95 -37.32 39.49
C GLU A 49 5.25 -37.64 40.25
N ARG A 50 5.85 -38.81 39.98
CA ARG A 50 7.17 -39.12 40.53
C ARG A 50 8.28 -38.21 40.02
N LEU A 51 8.21 -37.86 38.73
CA LEU A 51 9.19 -36.95 38.13
C LEU A 51 9.03 -35.50 38.62
N ARG A 52 7.84 -35.07 39.03
CA ARG A 52 7.63 -33.75 39.66
C ARG A 52 8.34 -33.62 41.01
N GLN A 53 8.77 -34.77 41.63
CA GLN A 53 9.53 -34.80 42.88
C GLN A 53 11.06 -34.82 42.66
N ASP A 54 11.55 -34.84 41.43
CA ASP A 54 12.98 -34.75 41.11
C ASP A 54 13.42 -33.26 41.16
N ASP A 55 14.40 -32.96 42.01
CA ASP A 55 14.88 -31.60 42.26
C ASP A 55 15.40 -30.90 41.00
N ARG A 56 15.71 -31.63 39.92
CA ARG A 56 16.13 -31.10 38.64
C ARG A 56 14.95 -30.74 37.76
N VAL A 57 13.76 -31.19 38.05
CA VAL A 57 12.57 -31.05 37.24
C VAL A 57 11.77 -29.82 37.70
N TRP A 58 11.66 -28.87 36.82
CA TRP A 58 10.83 -27.68 37.04
C TRP A 58 9.32 -27.96 36.86
N GLY A 59 8.98 -28.82 35.91
CA GLY A 59 7.59 -29.19 35.66
C GLY A 59 7.45 -30.43 34.77
N VAL A 60 6.31 -31.08 34.89
CA VAL A 60 5.89 -32.20 34.04
C VAL A 60 4.45 -31.95 33.62
N GLU A 61 4.23 -31.75 32.33
CA GLU A 61 2.97 -31.31 31.76
C GLU A 61 2.53 -32.25 30.65
N ALA A 62 1.27 -32.63 30.61
CA ALA A 62 0.74 -33.46 29.55
C ALA A 62 0.60 -32.63 28.27
N VAL A 63 1.01 -33.19 27.10
CA VAL A 63 0.97 -32.47 25.81
C VAL A 63 -0.44 -32.07 25.41
N ASP A 64 -1.46 -32.83 25.82
CA ASP A 64 -2.87 -32.49 25.58
C ASP A 64 -3.35 -31.26 26.37
N THR A 65 -2.58 -30.77 27.36
CA THR A 65 -2.87 -29.52 28.06
C THR A 65 -2.38 -28.28 27.32
N PHE A 66 -1.46 -28.42 26.36
CA PHE A 66 -0.99 -27.32 25.53
C PHE A 66 -1.96 -27.03 24.36
N GLN A 67 -3.22 -26.81 24.70
CA GLN A 67 -4.16 -26.27 23.75
C GLN A 67 -4.02 -24.76 23.75
N LEU A 68 -3.46 -24.22 22.70
CA LEU A 68 -3.55 -22.79 22.38
C LEU A 68 -5.03 -22.46 22.14
N LYS A 69 -5.77 -22.18 23.19
CA LYS A 69 -7.04 -21.48 23.09
C LYS A 69 -6.70 -20.03 22.81
N ARG A 70 -6.48 -19.71 21.55
CA ARG A 70 -6.67 -18.35 21.10
C ARG A 70 -8.14 -18.04 21.34
N LYS A 71 -8.41 -17.15 22.26
CA LYS A 71 -9.72 -16.52 22.36
C LYS A 71 -9.82 -15.62 21.15
N VAL A 72 -10.22 -16.19 20.01
CA VAL A 72 -10.60 -15.40 18.86
C VAL A 72 -11.86 -14.67 19.30
N ILE A 73 -11.71 -13.40 19.61
CA ILE A 73 -12.81 -12.54 19.91
C ILE A 73 -13.51 -12.31 18.57
N ASN A 74 -14.66 -12.97 18.39
CA ASN A 74 -15.61 -12.77 17.29
C ASN A 74 -15.18 -13.20 15.88
N ASN A 75 -14.61 -14.36 15.69
CA ASN A 75 -14.71 -15.04 14.40
C ASN A 75 -16.15 -15.53 14.23
N GLU A 76 -16.84 -14.89 13.32
CA GLU A 76 -18.15 -15.34 12.88
C GLU A 76 -18.08 -15.65 11.37
N PRO A 77 -17.50 -16.81 11.02
CA PRO A 77 -17.47 -17.24 9.64
C PRO A 77 -18.90 -17.46 9.13
N TYR A 78 -19.10 -17.18 7.88
CA TYR A 78 -20.37 -17.42 7.23
C TYR A 78 -20.18 -17.86 5.79
N VAL A 79 -21.20 -18.44 5.21
CA VAL A 79 -21.19 -19.01 3.87
C VAL A 79 -22.29 -18.38 3.05
N LYS A 80 -21.95 -17.92 1.84
CA LYS A 80 -22.90 -17.53 0.82
C LYS A 80 -22.99 -18.65 -0.20
N THR A 81 -24.16 -19.30 -0.29
CA THR A 81 -24.44 -20.36 -1.27
C THR A 81 -25.65 -19.95 -2.09
N GLY A 82 -25.54 -20.04 -3.40
CA GLY A 82 -26.64 -19.70 -4.30
C GLY A 82 -26.15 -19.38 -5.71
N ASN A 83 -26.93 -18.61 -6.41
CA ASN A 83 -26.66 -18.22 -7.78
C ASN A 83 -25.90 -16.90 -7.79
N PHE A 84 -24.66 -16.92 -8.22
CA PHE A 84 -23.84 -15.73 -8.42
C PHE A 84 -24.05 -15.20 -9.83
N TRP A 85 -24.43 -13.94 -9.91
CA TRP A 85 -24.79 -13.28 -11.16
C TRP A 85 -23.68 -12.40 -11.70
N LYS A 86 -23.50 -12.54 -13.00
CA LYS A 86 -22.69 -11.69 -13.85
C LYS A 86 -23.53 -11.31 -15.06
N ALA A 87 -23.94 -10.05 -15.16
CA ALA A 87 -24.76 -9.58 -16.24
C ALA A 87 -23.93 -9.16 -17.48
N ASP A 88 -24.54 -9.24 -18.66
CA ASP A 88 -24.05 -8.64 -19.89
C ASP A 88 -25.19 -7.89 -20.56
N THR A 89 -25.30 -6.61 -20.25
CA THR A 89 -26.21 -5.63 -20.85
C THR A 89 -27.66 -6.02 -21.14
N VAL A 90 -28.57 -5.25 -20.56
CA VAL A 90 -29.89 -4.88 -21.01
C VAL A 90 -30.84 -6.03 -21.35
N GLY A 91 -31.52 -6.55 -20.35
CA GLY A 91 -32.71 -7.37 -20.48
C GLY A 91 -33.44 -7.54 -19.17
N PRO A 92 -34.73 -7.84 -19.14
CA PRO A 92 -35.43 -8.12 -17.89
C PRO A 92 -34.85 -9.39 -17.28
N LEU A 93 -34.01 -9.24 -16.30
CA LEU A 93 -33.47 -10.35 -15.52
C LEU A 93 -34.51 -10.78 -14.49
N ASN A 94 -34.82 -12.06 -14.42
CA ASN A 94 -35.58 -12.64 -13.31
C ASN A 94 -34.62 -12.87 -12.14
N ILE A 95 -34.16 -11.79 -11.49
CA ILE A 95 -33.34 -11.86 -10.28
C ILE A 95 -34.26 -12.24 -9.12
N SER A 96 -33.84 -13.22 -8.35
CA SER A 96 -34.53 -13.68 -7.14
C SER A 96 -33.77 -13.23 -5.89
N SER A 97 -34.45 -13.31 -4.73
CA SER A 97 -33.85 -13.02 -3.43
C SER A 97 -32.67 -13.90 -3.04
N THR A 98 -32.48 -15.02 -3.76
CA THR A 98 -31.38 -15.96 -3.53
C THR A 98 -30.18 -15.69 -4.44
N ASP A 99 -30.28 -14.69 -5.31
CA ASP A 99 -29.22 -14.35 -6.25
C ASP A 99 -28.16 -13.47 -5.56
N LEU A 100 -26.90 -13.69 -5.88
CA LEU A 100 -25.72 -13.06 -5.26
C LEU A 100 -24.87 -12.41 -6.33
N GLN A 101 -24.03 -11.47 -5.95
CA GLN A 101 -23.11 -10.83 -6.89
C GLN A 101 -21.91 -11.74 -7.22
N TRP A 102 -21.46 -11.71 -8.46
CA TRP A 102 -20.32 -12.50 -8.93
C TRP A 102 -18.99 -12.15 -8.23
N GLY A 103 -18.85 -10.92 -7.72
CA GLY A 103 -17.65 -10.46 -7.05
C GLY A 103 -17.30 -11.30 -5.82
N HIS A 104 -18.30 -11.76 -5.05
CA HIS A 104 -18.06 -12.67 -3.92
C HIS A 104 -17.41 -13.98 -4.38
N LEU A 105 -17.95 -14.57 -5.44
CA LEU A 105 -17.43 -15.83 -5.97
C LEU A 105 -16.05 -15.65 -6.57
N HIS A 106 -15.82 -14.53 -7.26
CA HIS A 106 -14.52 -14.20 -7.82
C HIS A 106 -13.43 -14.03 -6.74
N CYS A 107 -13.75 -13.36 -5.65
CA CYS A 107 -12.79 -13.09 -4.57
C CYS A 107 -12.72 -14.20 -3.53
N ALA A 108 -13.80 -14.89 -3.23
CA ALA A 108 -13.90 -15.88 -2.15
C ALA A 108 -14.41 -17.27 -2.59
N GLY A 109 -14.56 -17.50 -3.86
CA GLY A 109 -15.00 -18.78 -4.43
C GLY A 109 -13.93 -19.88 -4.38
N ASN A 110 -14.32 -21.11 -4.72
CA ASN A 110 -13.43 -22.26 -4.73
C ASN A 110 -12.30 -22.09 -5.76
N GLN A 111 -11.06 -22.39 -5.36
CA GLN A 111 -9.86 -22.25 -6.22
C GLN A 111 -9.92 -23.09 -7.52
N ALA A 112 -10.53 -24.25 -7.48
CA ALA A 112 -10.61 -25.14 -8.66
C ALA A 112 -11.40 -24.51 -9.82
N GLN A 113 -12.26 -23.54 -9.55
CA GLN A 113 -13.11 -22.88 -10.53
C GLN A 113 -12.63 -21.47 -10.92
N ARG A 114 -11.61 -20.94 -10.25
CA ARG A 114 -11.08 -19.62 -10.56
C ARG A 114 -10.35 -19.56 -11.88
N GLY A 115 -10.62 -18.48 -12.63
CA GLY A 115 -9.90 -18.18 -13.87
C GLY A 115 -10.06 -19.18 -15.01
N LYS A 116 -10.78 -20.29 -14.80
CA LYS A 116 -11.02 -21.30 -15.81
C LYS A 116 -12.49 -21.42 -16.21
N GLY A 117 -13.12 -20.28 -16.50
CA GLY A 117 -14.46 -20.30 -17.04
C GLY A 117 -15.57 -20.38 -15.98
N GLN A 118 -15.28 -20.03 -14.73
CA GLN A 118 -16.32 -19.86 -13.71
C GLN A 118 -17.35 -18.84 -14.18
N PHE A 119 -16.84 -17.77 -14.81
CA PHE A 119 -17.60 -16.81 -15.60
C PHE A 119 -16.87 -16.70 -16.95
N GLY A 120 -17.08 -17.66 -17.82
CA GLY A 120 -16.52 -17.65 -19.17
C GLY A 120 -17.02 -16.45 -19.99
N PRO A 121 -16.47 -16.24 -21.20
CA PRO A 121 -17.11 -15.33 -22.13
C PRO A 121 -18.55 -15.79 -22.32
N ILE A 122 -19.48 -14.85 -22.18
CA ILE A 122 -20.90 -15.15 -22.34
C ILE A 122 -21.09 -15.65 -23.76
N ALA A 123 -21.67 -16.85 -23.91
CA ALA A 123 -21.92 -17.43 -25.21
C ALA A 123 -22.82 -16.49 -26.02
N SER A 124 -22.59 -16.42 -27.34
CA SER A 124 -23.38 -15.58 -28.23
C SER A 124 -24.87 -15.86 -28.06
N GLY A 125 -25.66 -14.86 -27.73
CA GLY A 125 -27.08 -14.93 -27.48
C GLY A 125 -27.51 -14.99 -26.01
N TYR A 126 -26.59 -15.04 -25.07
CA TYR A 126 -26.90 -14.91 -23.65
C TYR A 126 -26.54 -13.51 -23.15
N THR A 127 -27.42 -12.94 -22.31
CA THR A 127 -27.26 -11.61 -21.73
C THR A 127 -26.73 -11.63 -20.28
N TYR A 128 -26.63 -12.81 -19.70
CA TYR A 128 -26.15 -13.01 -18.32
C TYR A 128 -25.61 -14.42 -18.15
N GLU A 129 -24.73 -14.56 -17.18
CA GLU A 129 -24.22 -15.84 -16.70
C GLU A 129 -24.58 -16.00 -15.22
N GLN A 130 -25.01 -17.18 -14.84
CA GLN A 130 -25.36 -17.54 -13.48
C GLN A 130 -24.59 -18.79 -13.08
N VAL A 131 -23.90 -18.72 -11.96
CA VAL A 131 -23.13 -19.84 -11.43
C VAL A 131 -23.62 -20.19 -10.05
N ASN A 132 -24.13 -21.40 -9.87
CA ASN A 132 -24.49 -21.92 -8.56
C ASN A 132 -23.26 -22.47 -7.87
N ASP A 133 -22.82 -21.82 -6.81
CA ASP A 133 -21.60 -22.20 -6.06
C ASP A 133 -21.66 -21.67 -4.62
N THR A 134 -20.53 -21.80 -3.93
CA THR A 134 -20.39 -21.38 -2.53
C THR A 134 -19.16 -20.48 -2.36
N ALA A 135 -19.36 -19.36 -1.69
CA ALA A 135 -18.29 -18.47 -1.22
C ALA A 135 -18.23 -18.51 0.32
N GLU A 136 -17.08 -18.87 0.85
CA GLU A 136 -16.82 -18.91 2.29
C GLU A 136 -16.16 -17.61 2.75
N ILE A 137 -16.73 -16.95 3.76
CA ILE A 137 -16.25 -15.70 4.33
C ILE A 137 -16.09 -15.91 5.84
N PHE A 138 -14.89 -15.72 6.35
CA PHE A 138 -14.51 -16.15 7.70
C PHE A 138 -14.89 -15.17 8.81
N ASN A 139 -15.14 -13.90 8.49
CA ASN A 139 -15.58 -12.90 9.44
C ASN A 139 -16.71 -12.07 8.84
N SER A 140 -17.58 -11.58 9.71
CA SER A 140 -18.78 -10.85 9.32
C SER A 140 -18.64 -9.32 9.41
N GLY A 141 -17.50 -8.79 9.86
CA GLY A 141 -17.34 -7.36 10.14
C GLY A 141 -17.97 -6.91 11.47
N ARG A 142 -18.34 -7.82 12.36
CA ARG A 142 -18.93 -7.45 13.65
C ARG A 142 -17.97 -6.58 14.47
N HIS A 143 -18.53 -5.54 15.10
CA HIS A 143 -17.79 -4.53 15.86
C HIS A 143 -16.80 -3.72 14.99
N VAL A 144 -17.15 -3.50 13.75
CA VAL A 144 -16.47 -2.58 12.84
C VAL A 144 -17.44 -1.48 12.44
N ASP A 145 -16.99 -0.24 12.42
CA ASP A 145 -17.78 0.89 11.95
C ASP A 145 -17.35 1.20 10.52
N VAL A 146 -18.25 0.96 9.59
CA VAL A 146 -18.07 1.29 8.17
C VAL A 146 -18.78 2.60 7.89
N VAL A 147 -18.05 3.59 7.39
CA VAL A 147 -18.61 4.87 6.97
C VAL A 147 -18.61 4.95 5.45
N ILE A 148 -19.80 4.95 4.88
CA ILE A 148 -19.98 5.19 3.45
C ILE A 148 -20.09 6.69 3.23
N VAL A 149 -19.10 7.25 2.57
CA VAL A 149 -19.08 8.66 2.17
C VAL A 149 -19.51 8.71 0.71
N ASP A 150 -20.76 9.07 0.47
CA ASP A 150 -21.42 8.91 -0.83
C ASP A 150 -22.71 9.71 -0.89
N ASP A 151 -23.58 9.39 -1.85
CA ASP A 151 -24.97 9.82 -1.80
C ASP A 151 -25.67 9.40 -0.51
N PRO A 152 -26.76 10.07 -0.12
CA PRO A 152 -27.57 9.66 1.03
C PRO A 152 -28.05 8.21 0.91
N ILE A 153 -27.93 7.44 2.00
CA ILE A 153 -28.36 6.05 2.09
C ILE A 153 -29.74 5.99 2.78
N SER A 154 -30.69 5.25 2.21
CA SER A 154 -31.97 4.98 2.86
C SER A 154 -31.79 4.08 4.09
N TYR A 155 -32.41 4.45 5.21
CA TYR A 155 -32.19 3.74 6.48
C TYR A 155 -32.97 2.43 6.63
N ASP A 156 -33.98 2.20 5.81
CA ASP A 156 -34.98 1.14 5.96
C ASP A 156 -34.81 -0.05 5.01
N SER A 157 -33.68 -0.16 4.31
CA SER A 157 -33.41 -1.33 3.46
C SER A 157 -33.22 -2.59 4.31
N GLU A 158 -33.79 -3.71 3.88
CA GLU A 158 -33.59 -5.03 4.52
C GLU A 158 -32.13 -5.49 4.45
N GLU A 159 -31.35 -4.97 3.51
CA GLU A 159 -29.90 -5.21 3.41
C GLU A 159 -29.12 -4.76 4.66
N TRP A 160 -29.69 -3.87 5.44
CA TRP A 160 -29.04 -3.37 6.67
C TRP A 160 -29.31 -4.21 7.91
N TYR A 161 -30.15 -5.24 7.81
CA TYR A 161 -30.43 -6.10 8.96
C TYR A 161 -29.29 -7.09 9.20
N SER A 162 -28.95 -7.26 10.47
CA SER A 162 -27.99 -8.28 10.91
C SER A 162 -28.59 -9.67 10.73
N PRO A 163 -27.92 -10.59 10.03
CA PRO A 163 -28.38 -11.97 9.90
C PRO A 163 -28.51 -12.70 11.25
N SER A 164 -27.71 -12.32 12.24
CA SER A 164 -27.70 -12.97 13.56
C SER A 164 -28.75 -12.43 14.53
N SER A 165 -29.08 -11.13 14.45
CA SER A 165 -30.00 -10.48 15.42
C SER A 165 -31.30 -10.01 14.82
N ASN A 166 -31.42 -9.95 13.51
CA ASN A 166 -32.51 -9.36 12.77
C ASN A 166 -32.81 -7.90 13.21
N GLN A 167 -31.77 -7.16 13.58
CA GLN A 167 -31.85 -5.73 13.88
C GLN A 167 -31.09 -4.95 12.80
N THR A 168 -31.55 -3.74 12.52
CA THR A 168 -30.82 -2.86 11.60
C THR A 168 -29.47 -2.47 12.18
N ARG A 169 -28.45 -2.49 11.34
CA ARG A 169 -27.08 -2.05 11.61
C ARG A 169 -26.81 -0.64 11.10
N PHE A 170 -27.78 -0.08 10.36
CA PHE A 170 -27.69 1.29 9.89
C PHE A 170 -27.90 2.26 11.05
N VAL A 171 -26.89 3.10 11.31
CA VAL A 171 -26.91 4.08 12.40
C VAL A 171 -27.27 5.45 11.82
N GLN A 172 -28.44 5.95 12.17
CA GLN A 172 -28.88 7.30 11.81
C GLN A 172 -28.12 8.34 12.64
N TYR A 173 -26.81 8.43 12.39
CA TYR A 173 -25.88 9.24 13.18
C TYR A 173 -26.08 10.73 12.90
N GLN A 174 -26.12 11.54 13.94
CA GLN A 174 -26.37 12.98 13.85
C GLN A 174 -25.05 13.75 13.83
N TRP A 175 -24.33 13.66 12.71
CA TRP A 175 -22.99 14.21 12.53
C TRP A 175 -22.82 15.62 13.09
N PHE A 176 -23.75 16.53 12.78
CA PHE A 176 -23.64 17.94 13.20
C PHE A 176 -23.91 18.12 14.69
N ASN A 177 -24.95 17.49 15.22
CA ASN A 177 -25.29 17.58 16.62
C ASN A 177 -24.23 16.95 17.55
N GLU A 178 -23.64 15.86 17.10
CA GLU A 178 -22.66 15.08 17.87
C GLU A 178 -21.24 15.63 17.78
N LEU A 179 -20.85 16.18 16.63
CA LEU A 179 -19.44 16.43 16.32
C LEU A 179 -19.07 17.90 16.07
N ASN A 180 -19.99 18.81 15.82
CA ASN A 180 -19.65 20.21 15.54
C ASN A 180 -18.75 20.84 16.60
N THR A 181 -18.94 20.49 17.88
CA THR A 181 -18.08 20.98 18.96
C THR A 181 -16.63 20.50 18.83
N ALA A 182 -16.43 19.28 18.31
CA ALA A 182 -15.11 18.70 18.12
C ALA A 182 -14.46 19.16 16.81
N VAL A 183 -15.27 19.31 15.74
CA VAL A 183 -14.81 19.86 14.46
C VAL A 183 -14.43 21.34 14.59
N GLY A 184 -15.09 22.07 15.48
CA GLY A 184 -14.79 23.48 15.75
C GLY A 184 -15.60 24.45 14.90
N SER A 185 -15.31 25.74 15.06
CA SER A 185 -15.86 26.77 14.18
C SER A 185 -14.92 26.93 12.99
N ILE A 186 -15.38 26.58 11.82
CA ILE A 186 -14.62 26.86 10.63
C ILE A 186 -14.98 28.23 10.20
N ASP A 187 -13.97 29.03 9.92
CA ASP A 187 -14.05 29.81 8.77
C ASP A 187 -12.91 30.75 8.49
N ASP A 188 -12.25 30.62 7.35
CA ASP A 188 -11.62 31.72 6.65
C ASP A 188 -12.40 32.11 5.38
N ASP A 189 -13.43 31.35 4.98
CA ASP A 189 -14.20 31.58 3.74
C ASP A 189 -15.69 31.90 3.97
N GLY A 190 -16.14 32.17 5.20
CA GLY A 190 -17.54 32.41 5.52
C GLY A 190 -18.44 31.16 5.46
N GLN A 191 -17.86 29.94 5.45
CA GLN A 191 -18.65 28.71 5.53
C GLN A 191 -18.91 28.33 6.97
N THR A 192 -20.15 28.45 7.36
CA THR A 192 -20.59 27.93 8.67
C THR A 192 -20.70 26.41 8.61
N LEU A 193 -20.34 25.74 9.71
CA LEU A 193 -20.60 24.31 9.85
C LEU A 193 -22.08 24.00 9.57
N PRO A 194 -22.38 22.89 8.90
CA PRO A 194 -23.75 22.44 8.78
C PRO A 194 -24.39 22.28 10.15
N THR A 195 -25.66 22.64 10.29
CA THR A 195 -26.39 22.56 11.55
C THR A 195 -27.75 21.92 11.38
N GLY A 196 -28.31 21.44 12.46
CA GLY A 196 -29.65 20.84 12.49
C GLY A 196 -29.62 19.32 12.56
N THR A 197 -30.78 18.73 12.57
CA THR A 197 -30.98 17.29 12.65
C THR A 197 -31.01 16.69 11.24
N ILE A 198 -30.17 15.72 11.00
CA ILE A 198 -30.16 14.99 9.72
C ILE A 198 -31.38 14.08 9.65
N THR A 199 -32.17 14.23 8.60
CA THR A 199 -33.32 13.37 8.31
C THR A 199 -32.91 12.34 7.28
N TYR A 200 -32.78 11.10 7.69
CA TYR A 200 -32.51 9.99 6.78
C TYR A 200 -33.77 9.58 6.04
N GLY A 201 -33.66 9.32 4.75
CA GLY A 201 -34.79 8.98 3.90
C GLY A 201 -35.09 7.50 3.85
N THR A 202 -36.26 7.17 3.36
CA THR A 202 -36.70 5.78 3.14
C THR A 202 -36.42 5.30 1.73
N ASN A 203 -36.24 4.01 1.57
CA ASN A 203 -35.96 3.36 0.28
C ASN A 203 -37.08 3.59 -0.76
N ALA A 204 -38.33 3.71 -0.29
CA ALA A 204 -39.50 3.94 -1.17
C ALA A 204 -39.62 5.41 -1.62
N ALA A 205 -39.11 6.36 -0.85
CA ALA A 205 -39.32 7.79 -1.07
C ALA A 205 -38.21 8.49 -1.84
N THR A 206 -37.04 7.86 -1.97
CA THR A 206 -35.87 8.55 -2.48
C THR A 206 -35.41 8.10 -3.85
N PRO A 207 -35.00 9.06 -4.70
CA PRO A 207 -34.39 8.77 -6.00
C PRO A 207 -32.92 8.31 -5.90
N GLN A 208 -32.28 8.40 -4.73
CA GLN A 208 -30.87 8.09 -4.58
C GLN A 208 -30.64 6.57 -4.60
N PHE A 209 -29.62 6.15 -5.33
CA PHE A 209 -29.33 4.74 -5.54
C PHE A 209 -27.86 4.39 -5.37
N HIS A 210 -26.96 5.33 -5.67
CA HIS A 210 -25.53 5.06 -5.71
C HIS A 210 -24.98 4.72 -4.31
N GLY A 211 -25.26 5.53 -3.30
CA GLY A 211 -24.84 5.26 -1.92
C GLY A 211 -25.46 3.97 -1.35
N ASN A 212 -26.74 3.65 -1.70
CA ASN A 212 -27.34 2.37 -1.33
C ASN A 212 -26.59 1.19 -1.95
N HIS A 213 -26.17 1.31 -3.21
CA HIS A 213 -25.46 0.25 -3.92
C HIS A 213 -24.08 0.01 -3.33
N VAL A 214 -23.37 1.08 -3.04
CA VAL A 214 -22.04 1.06 -2.38
C VAL A 214 -22.13 0.44 -0.98
N ALA A 215 -23.10 0.87 -0.17
CA ALA A 215 -23.35 0.30 1.16
C ALA A 215 -23.74 -1.17 1.10
N GLY A 216 -24.60 -1.54 0.15
CA GLY A 216 -25.00 -2.92 -0.09
C GLY A 216 -23.82 -3.81 -0.45
N THR A 217 -22.94 -3.35 -1.34
CA THR A 217 -21.73 -4.09 -1.73
C THR A 217 -20.76 -4.24 -0.58
N THR A 218 -20.62 -3.23 0.28
CA THR A 218 -19.73 -3.29 1.45
C THR A 218 -20.30 -4.15 2.57
N CYS A 219 -21.56 -3.87 2.97
CA CYS A 219 -22.13 -4.30 4.24
C CYS A 219 -23.49 -5.02 4.12
N GLY A 220 -24.08 -5.10 2.92
CA GLY A 220 -25.40 -5.74 2.75
C GLY A 220 -25.40 -7.19 3.23
N GLN A 221 -26.52 -7.63 3.81
CA GLN A 221 -26.62 -9.01 4.28
C GLN A 221 -26.58 -10.03 3.13
N HIS A 222 -27.13 -9.68 1.95
CA HIS A 222 -27.15 -10.57 0.78
C HIS A 222 -25.98 -10.25 -0.17
N TYR A 223 -25.74 -8.97 -0.46
CA TYR A 223 -24.82 -8.53 -1.50
C TYR A 223 -23.48 -8.03 -0.96
N GLY A 224 -23.33 -7.86 0.36
CA GLY A 224 -22.15 -7.33 0.97
C GLY A 224 -21.20 -8.38 1.57
N TRP A 225 -20.04 -7.91 1.93
CA TRP A 225 -18.99 -8.67 2.64
C TRP A 225 -19.19 -8.62 4.14
N ALA A 226 -19.28 -7.42 4.72
CA ALA A 226 -19.28 -7.18 6.17
C ALA A 226 -20.71 -7.14 6.73
N GLN A 227 -21.40 -8.28 6.65
CA GLN A 227 -22.82 -8.39 6.94
C GLN A 227 -23.24 -8.14 8.40
N GLU A 228 -22.29 -7.93 9.32
CA GLU A 228 -22.50 -7.60 10.72
C GLU A 228 -21.82 -6.27 11.16
N ALA A 229 -21.22 -5.53 10.21
CA ALA A 229 -20.63 -4.22 10.50
C ALA A 229 -21.70 -3.16 10.75
N ASN A 230 -21.41 -2.18 11.60
CA ASN A 230 -22.23 -0.99 11.72
C ASN A 230 -22.08 -0.13 10.46
N ILE A 231 -23.17 0.43 9.98
CA ILE A 231 -23.23 1.21 8.75
C ILE A 231 -23.52 2.65 9.10
N TYR A 232 -22.62 3.55 8.73
CA TYR A 232 -22.77 5.00 8.83
C TYR A 232 -22.73 5.61 7.44
N ASN A 233 -23.36 6.77 7.26
CA ASN A 233 -23.31 7.51 6.01
C ASN A 233 -22.97 8.99 6.26
N ILE A 234 -22.03 9.51 5.51
CA ILE A 234 -21.83 10.95 5.29
C ILE A 234 -22.29 11.26 3.87
N ALA A 235 -23.32 12.08 3.74
CA ALA A 235 -23.82 12.49 2.44
C ALA A 235 -22.97 13.63 1.86
N VAL A 236 -22.44 13.44 0.65
CA VAL A 236 -21.64 14.44 -0.09
C VAL A 236 -22.43 15.15 -1.18
N THR A 237 -23.59 14.62 -1.54
CA THR A 237 -24.57 15.27 -2.39
C THR A 237 -25.77 15.73 -1.56
N ASP A 238 -26.68 16.51 -2.16
CA ASP A 238 -27.85 17.02 -1.47
C ASP A 238 -28.62 15.89 -0.77
N PRO A 239 -28.70 15.93 0.56
CA PRO A 239 -29.51 14.97 1.29
C PRO A 239 -30.99 15.23 1.01
N TRP A 240 -31.83 14.31 1.44
CA TRP A 240 -33.30 14.36 1.28
C TRP A 240 -33.94 15.67 1.80
N THR A 241 -33.21 16.42 2.61
CA THR A 241 -33.59 17.77 3.04
C THR A 241 -32.45 18.74 2.73
N SER A 242 -32.75 19.77 1.95
CA SER A 242 -31.78 20.76 1.48
C SER A 242 -30.87 21.30 2.59
N GLY A 243 -29.57 21.37 2.34
CA GLY A 243 -28.57 22.00 3.19
C GLY A 243 -27.94 21.14 4.29
N GLN A 244 -28.04 19.83 4.22
CA GLN A 244 -27.45 18.92 5.21
C GLN A 244 -26.33 18.02 4.65
N GLN A 245 -25.77 18.39 3.51
CA GLN A 245 -24.56 17.77 2.98
C GLN A 245 -23.33 18.25 3.72
N VAL A 246 -22.32 17.41 3.84
CA VAL A 246 -21.01 17.79 4.34
C VAL A 246 -20.17 18.31 3.17
N GLY A 247 -19.67 19.54 3.25
CA GLY A 247 -18.78 20.10 2.24
C GLY A 247 -17.48 19.28 2.12
N ALA A 248 -16.91 19.24 0.92
CA ALA A 248 -15.75 18.40 0.60
C ALA A 248 -14.57 18.59 1.57
N LEU A 249 -14.30 19.83 1.98
CA LEU A 249 -13.22 20.19 2.90
C LEU A 249 -13.48 19.76 4.37
N LEU A 250 -14.71 19.40 4.71
CA LEU A 250 -15.09 19.05 6.09
C LEU A 250 -15.25 17.55 6.31
N ILE A 251 -15.26 16.75 5.26
CA ILE A 251 -15.53 15.31 5.35
C ILE A 251 -14.56 14.65 6.32
N PHE A 252 -13.29 14.92 6.16
CA PHE A 252 -12.25 14.27 6.98
C PHE A 252 -12.22 14.82 8.41
N ASP A 253 -12.57 16.07 8.64
CA ASP A 253 -12.75 16.60 10.01
C ASP A 253 -13.85 15.86 10.77
N TYR A 254 -14.99 15.62 10.12
CA TYR A 254 -16.07 14.82 10.73
C TYR A 254 -15.67 13.36 10.94
N LEU A 255 -14.98 12.74 9.98
CA LEU A 255 -14.49 11.37 10.12
C LEU A 255 -13.49 11.23 11.26
N ARG A 256 -12.54 12.17 11.39
CA ARG A 256 -11.55 12.22 12.48
C ARG A 256 -12.24 12.46 13.82
N ALA A 257 -13.13 13.46 13.91
CA ALA A 257 -13.91 13.74 15.11
C ALA A 257 -14.74 12.52 15.54
N PHE A 258 -15.38 11.82 14.62
CA PHE A 258 -16.10 10.57 14.87
C PHE A 258 -15.17 9.49 15.43
N HIS A 259 -14.07 9.21 14.74
CA HIS A 259 -13.13 8.16 15.13
C HIS A 259 -12.54 8.43 16.52
N LEU A 260 -12.14 9.66 16.79
CA LEU A 260 -11.50 10.04 18.04
C LEU A 260 -12.47 10.13 19.22
N ASN A 261 -13.74 10.46 19.00
CA ASN A 261 -14.71 10.68 20.08
C ASN A 261 -15.70 9.53 20.30
N LYS A 262 -15.80 8.57 19.39
CA LYS A 262 -16.71 7.44 19.56
C LYS A 262 -16.41 6.63 20.83
N PRO A 263 -17.44 6.05 21.48
CA PRO A 263 -17.29 5.35 22.74
C PRO A 263 -16.56 4.02 22.58
N ILE A 264 -16.02 3.53 23.67
CA ILE A 264 -15.55 2.14 23.79
C ILE A 264 -16.75 1.22 23.64
N ASN A 265 -16.62 0.23 22.76
CA ASN A 265 -17.63 -0.80 22.59
C ASN A 265 -17.65 -1.71 23.84
N PRO A 266 -18.78 -1.81 24.55
CA PRO A 266 -18.85 -2.60 25.79
C PRO A 266 -18.65 -4.11 25.56
N ALA A 267 -18.88 -4.60 24.36
CA ALA A 267 -18.69 -6.02 24.05
C ALA A 267 -17.22 -6.40 23.86
N THR A 268 -16.40 -5.46 23.39
CA THR A 268 -14.98 -5.71 23.11
C THR A 268 -14.06 -5.05 24.15
N GLY A 269 -14.55 -4.05 24.87
CA GLY A 269 -13.75 -3.19 25.74
C GLY A 269 -12.84 -2.20 25.01
N LYS A 270 -13.03 -2.04 23.69
CA LYS A 270 -12.19 -1.23 22.78
C LYS A 270 -13.06 -0.41 21.85
N LYS A 271 -12.49 0.64 21.25
CA LYS A 271 -13.15 1.34 20.14
C LYS A 271 -13.19 0.43 18.90
N ASN A 272 -14.28 0.50 18.17
CA ASN A 272 -14.37 -0.19 16.90
C ASN A 272 -13.37 0.39 15.88
N PRO A 273 -12.75 -0.39 15.02
CA PRO A 273 -12.06 0.11 13.84
C PRO A 273 -12.99 0.96 12.97
N THR A 274 -12.46 1.97 12.29
CA THR A 274 -13.20 2.77 11.31
C THR A 274 -12.67 2.49 9.91
N ILE A 275 -13.53 1.98 9.05
CA ILE A 275 -13.27 1.75 7.62
C ILE A 275 -14.14 2.72 6.83
N THR A 276 -13.55 3.50 5.93
CA THR A 276 -14.32 4.44 5.11
C THR A 276 -14.26 4.05 3.63
N ASN A 277 -15.36 4.19 2.92
CA ASN A 277 -15.41 4.01 1.48
C ASN A 277 -15.86 5.29 0.78
N HIS A 278 -15.08 5.73 -0.21
CA HIS A 278 -15.29 6.94 -1.00
C HIS A 278 -15.45 6.56 -2.46
N SER A 279 -16.70 6.47 -2.93
CA SER A 279 -17.02 6.11 -4.33
C SER A 279 -17.33 7.36 -5.17
N TYR A 280 -16.59 8.41 -4.97
CA TYR A 280 -16.67 9.69 -5.69
C TYR A 280 -15.28 10.30 -5.88
N GLY A 281 -15.19 11.33 -6.69
CA GLY A 281 -13.95 12.08 -6.88
C GLY A 281 -14.19 13.52 -7.28
N GLY A 282 -13.22 14.39 -6.99
CA GLY A 282 -13.23 15.78 -7.46
C GLY A 282 -13.04 15.86 -8.96
N ILE A 283 -13.77 16.76 -9.59
CA ILE A 283 -13.74 16.98 -11.04
C ILE A 283 -13.57 18.44 -11.39
N THR A 284 -12.94 18.72 -12.53
CA THR A 284 -12.90 20.01 -13.18
C THR A 284 -13.66 19.93 -14.49
N PHE A 285 -14.73 20.72 -14.62
CA PHE A 285 -15.54 20.74 -15.84
C PHE A 285 -14.76 21.30 -17.03
N MET A 286 -14.93 20.65 -18.16
CA MET A 286 -14.33 21.07 -19.41
C MET A 286 -15.20 22.12 -20.13
N PRO A 287 -14.60 22.98 -20.98
CA PRO A 287 -15.38 23.91 -21.79
C PRO A 287 -16.47 23.20 -22.60
N ASN A 288 -17.70 23.70 -22.49
CA ASN A 288 -18.88 23.12 -23.16
C ASN A 288 -19.11 21.63 -22.88
N ASP A 289 -18.73 21.16 -21.70
CA ASP A 289 -18.84 19.74 -21.27
C ASP A 289 -18.20 18.76 -22.26
N ASN A 290 -17.15 19.21 -22.96
CA ASN A 290 -16.51 18.38 -23.98
C ASN A 290 -15.12 18.93 -24.36
N LEU A 291 -14.07 18.38 -23.80
CA LEU A 291 -12.70 18.81 -24.14
C LEU A 291 -12.42 18.62 -25.63
N GLN A 292 -12.07 19.71 -26.29
CA GLN A 292 -11.70 19.77 -27.70
C GLN A 292 -10.22 20.16 -27.85
N ILE A 293 -9.61 19.83 -29.00
CA ILE A 293 -8.24 20.25 -29.30
C ILE A 293 -8.07 21.77 -29.28
N SER A 294 -9.10 22.53 -29.67
CA SER A 294 -9.11 24.00 -29.63
C SER A 294 -9.02 24.59 -28.23
N ASP A 295 -9.37 23.80 -27.21
CA ASP A 295 -9.37 24.24 -25.82
C ASP A 295 -7.98 24.05 -25.19
N VAL A 296 -7.12 23.19 -25.75
CA VAL A 296 -5.78 22.91 -25.25
C VAL A 296 -4.77 23.90 -25.78
N SER A 297 -4.21 24.73 -24.89
CA SER A 297 -3.18 25.72 -25.26
C SER A 297 -1.76 25.21 -25.13
N ALA A 298 -1.50 24.32 -24.12
CA ALA A 298 -0.20 23.69 -23.89
C ALA A 298 -0.35 22.39 -23.13
N VAL A 299 0.63 21.52 -23.27
CA VAL A 299 0.81 20.32 -22.45
C VAL A 299 2.21 20.34 -21.89
N GLU A 300 2.36 20.28 -20.57
CA GLU A 300 3.62 20.01 -19.91
C GLU A 300 3.69 18.50 -19.64
N TYR A 301 4.61 17.84 -20.31
CA TYR A 301 4.78 16.40 -20.20
C TYR A 301 6.22 16.08 -19.83
N ARG A 302 6.39 15.49 -18.64
CA ARG A 302 7.71 15.13 -18.06
C ARG A 302 8.68 16.32 -18.06
N GLY A 303 8.20 17.50 -17.71
CA GLY A 303 9.00 18.73 -17.63
C GLY A 303 9.27 19.42 -18.97
N ILE A 304 8.71 18.92 -20.08
CA ILE A 304 8.81 19.56 -21.39
C ILE A 304 7.45 20.15 -21.79
N THR A 305 7.43 21.42 -22.18
CA THR A 305 6.20 22.08 -22.64
C THR A 305 6.05 21.94 -24.16
N TYR A 306 4.88 21.46 -24.56
CA TYR A 306 4.45 21.31 -25.95
C TYR A 306 3.25 22.20 -26.22
N ASN A 307 3.15 22.70 -27.46
CA ASN A 307 2.03 23.53 -27.96
C ASN A 307 1.91 23.42 -29.48
N ALA A 308 0.94 24.09 -30.07
CA ALA A 308 0.74 24.04 -31.54
C ALA A 308 1.95 24.50 -32.36
N GLY A 309 2.81 25.41 -31.83
CA GLY A 309 4.04 25.88 -32.47
C GLY A 309 5.25 24.97 -32.24
N SER A 310 5.20 24.08 -31.23
CA SER A 310 6.21 23.09 -30.89
C SER A 310 5.53 21.79 -30.41
N PRO A 311 4.92 21.04 -31.34
CA PRO A 311 4.14 19.87 -31.02
C PRO A 311 5.03 18.68 -30.65
N GLY A 312 4.41 17.65 -30.07
CA GLY A 312 5.02 16.34 -29.87
C GLY A 312 5.24 15.59 -31.18
N PRO A 313 5.86 14.41 -31.15
CA PRO A 313 6.20 13.63 -32.36
C PRO A 313 5.03 13.28 -33.26
N SER A 314 3.84 13.06 -32.69
CA SER A 314 2.61 12.72 -33.44
C SER A 314 1.80 13.93 -33.86
N GLY A 315 2.32 15.15 -33.63
CA GLY A 315 1.75 16.43 -34.05
C GLY A 315 0.67 16.99 -33.12
N TRP A 316 0.27 18.24 -33.39
CA TRP A 316 -0.76 18.93 -32.59
C TRP A 316 -2.16 18.63 -33.13
N THR A 317 -2.59 17.42 -32.94
CA THR A 317 -3.92 16.93 -33.29
C THR A 317 -4.51 16.21 -32.10
N GLN A 318 -5.81 15.98 -32.04
CA GLN A 318 -6.43 15.21 -30.98
C GLN A 318 -5.75 13.86 -30.82
N ALA A 319 -5.66 13.06 -31.88
CA ALA A 319 -5.00 11.76 -31.86
C ALA A 319 -3.51 11.85 -31.46
N GLY A 320 -2.81 12.89 -31.89
CA GLY A 320 -1.40 13.09 -31.51
C GLY A 320 -1.23 13.43 -30.04
N LEU A 321 -2.11 14.24 -29.46
CA LEU A 321 -2.08 14.54 -28.01
C LEU A 321 -2.50 13.34 -27.17
N GLU A 322 -3.44 12.53 -27.64
CA GLU A 322 -3.81 11.26 -27.00
C GLU A 322 -2.64 10.26 -27.06
N GLU A 323 -1.99 10.15 -28.21
CA GLU A 323 -0.85 9.26 -28.43
C GLU A 323 0.38 9.73 -27.66
N ASP A 324 0.75 11.01 -27.74
CA ASP A 324 2.00 11.52 -27.17
C ASP A 324 1.93 11.76 -25.67
N PHE A 325 0.78 12.15 -25.14
CA PHE A 325 0.67 12.63 -23.77
C PHE A 325 -0.39 11.91 -22.94
N GLY A 326 -1.12 10.97 -23.53
CA GLY A 326 -2.16 10.21 -22.81
C GLY A 326 -3.38 11.05 -22.42
N LEU A 327 -3.60 12.19 -23.05
CA LEU A 327 -4.81 12.97 -22.86
C LEU A 327 -6.03 12.22 -23.40
N ARG A 328 -7.20 12.58 -22.93
CA ARG A 328 -8.48 12.08 -23.43
C ARG A 328 -9.36 13.23 -23.85
N PHE A 329 -9.90 13.14 -25.04
CA PHE A 329 -10.83 14.12 -25.57
C PHE A 329 -12.26 13.61 -25.51
N GLY A 330 -13.22 14.52 -25.62
CA GLY A 330 -14.64 14.18 -25.52
C GLY A 330 -15.14 13.97 -24.10
N LEU A 331 -14.31 14.19 -23.08
CA LEU A 331 -14.72 14.13 -21.68
C LEU A 331 -15.38 15.45 -21.26
N ALA A 332 -16.43 15.36 -20.46
CA ALA A 332 -17.12 16.50 -19.87
C ALA A 332 -16.32 17.12 -18.72
N ASP A 333 -15.50 16.31 -18.06
CA ASP A 333 -14.70 16.70 -16.90
C ASP A 333 -13.39 15.90 -16.79
N TYR A 334 -12.47 16.41 -16.00
CA TYR A 334 -11.22 15.76 -15.65
C TYR A 334 -11.07 15.60 -14.15
N PRO A 335 -10.38 14.54 -13.69
CA PRO A 335 -10.05 14.36 -12.28
C PRO A 335 -9.30 15.58 -11.73
N THR A 336 -9.69 16.02 -10.54
CA THR A 336 -9.07 17.16 -9.84
C THR A 336 -8.28 16.68 -8.64
N TRP A 337 -7.00 17.01 -8.62
CA TRP A 337 -6.13 16.86 -7.46
C TRP A 337 -6.25 18.05 -6.51
N SER A 338 -6.11 17.81 -5.20
CA SER A 338 -6.12 18.85 -4.17
C SER A 338 -5.13 18.51 -3.06
N ALA A 339 -4.16 19.38 -2.83
CA ALA A 339 -3.17 19.22 -1.77
C ALA A 339 -3.79 19.30 -0.38
N SER A 340 -4.76 20.20 -0.17
CA SER A 340 -5.43 20.34 1.13
C SER A 340 -6.21 19.10 1.51
N ILE A 341 -7.00 18.56 0.58
CA ILE A 341 -7.75 17.33 0.84
C ILE A 341 -6.82 16.12 1.00
N ALA A 342 -5.72 16.07 0.24
CA ALA A 342 -4.72 15.01 0.42
C ALA A 342 -4.11 15.04 1.84
N ALA A 343 -3.84 16.24 2.37
CA ALA A 343 -3.35 16.41 3.74
C ALA A 343 -4.39 15.95 4.79
N ASP A 344 -5.67 16.31 4.61
CA ASP A 344 -6.74 15.88 5.51
C ASP A 344 -6.93 14.36 5.52
N VAL A 345 -6.77 13.72 4.35
CA VAL A 345 -6.77 12.25 4.24
C VAL A 345 -5.60 11.64 4.99
N GLN A 346 -4.37 12.18 4.81
CA GLN A 346 -3.20 11.73 5.54
C GLN A 346 -3.40 11.82 7.05
N ASP A 347 -3.96 12.93 7.52
CA ASP A 347 -4.27 13.11 8.94
C ASP A 347 -5.29 12.09 9.46
N ALA A 348 -6.34 11.80 8.68
CA ALA A 348 -7.31 10.78 9.03
C ALA A 348 -6.69 9.37 9.10
N ILE A 349 -5.78 9.06 8.18
CA ILE A 349 -5.01 7.82 8.18
C ILE A 349 -4.10 7.75 9.42
N ASN A 350 -3.44 8.83 9.76
CA ASN A 350 -2.58 8.93 10.95
C ASN A 350 -3.36 8.76 12.25
N ASP A 351 -4.61 9.20 12.30
CA ASP A 351 -5.52 8.96 13.42
C ASP A 351 -6.02 7.51 13.53
N GLY A 352 -5.74 6.66 12.50
CA GLY A 352 -6.08 5.23 12.50
C GLY A 352 -7.33 4.87 11.69
N ILE A 353 -7.84 5.76 10.86
CA ILE A 353 -8.92 5.48 9.91
C ILE A 353 -8.36 4.80 8.67
N VAL A 354 -9.03 3.76 8.18
CA VAL A 354 -8.71 3.15 6.90
C VAL A 354 -9.54 3.81 5.81
N VAL A 355 -8.86 4.47 4.86
CA VAL A 355 -9.48 5.23 3.78
C VAL A 355 -9.32 4.48 2.45
N ILE A 356 -10.45 4.16 1.83
CA ILE A 356 -10.53 3.38 0.59
C ILE A 356 -11.45 4.11 -0.39
N GLY A 357 -11.14 4.09 -1.67
CA GLY A 357 -12.07 4.65 -2.62
C GLY A 357 -11.81 4.31 -4.08
N ALA A 358 -12.71 4.79 -4.91
CA ALA A 358 -12.77 4.53 -6.33
C ALA A 358 -11.68 5.30 -7.10
N ALA A 359 -11.04 4.65 -8.06
CA ALA A 359 -9.99 5.26 -8.89
C ALA A 359 -10.53 6.27 -9.92
N GLY A 360 -11.79 6.13 -10.34
CA GLY A 360 -12.39 6.91 -11.42
C GLY A 360 -12.68 6.09 -12.68
N ASN A 361 -13.47 6.65 -13.60
CA ASN A 361 -14.07 5.91 -14.71
C ASN A 361 -13.75 6.49 -16.11
N ASP A 362 -12.68 7.26 -16.27
CA ASP A 362 -12.35 8.00 -17.51
C ASP A 362 -11.24 7.35 -18.32
N ASN A 363 -10.76 6.16 -17.89
CA ASN A 363 -9.64 5.46 -18.51
C ASN A 363 -8.40 6.36 -18.61
N LEU A 364 -8.07 7.08 -17.53
CA LEU A 364 -6.89 7.94 -17.42
C LEU A 364 -5.81 7.27 -16.56
N LEU A 365 -4.56 7.64 -16.83
CA LEU A 365 -3.42 7.21 -16.04
C LEU A 365 -3.42 7.91 -14.69
N ILE A 366 -3.23 7.16 -13.60
CA ILE A 366 -2.84 7.69 -12.30
C ILE A 366 -1.37 7.32 -12.06
N ALA A 367 -0.53 8.32 -12.05
CA ALA A 367 0.91 8.19 -11.82
C ALA A 367 1.21 7.88 -10.34
N GLY A 368 2.31 7.22 -10.06
CA GLY A 368 2.84 7.12 -8.71
C GLY A 368 3.51 8.43 -8.27
N LEU A 369 3.71 8.62 -6.96
CA LEU A 369 4.28 9.85 -6.39
C LEU A 369 5.63 10.24 -6.99
N ASN A 370 6.48 9.25 -7.26
CA ASN A 370 7.83 9.46 -7.79
C ASN A 370 7.91 9.18 -9.30
N ASP A 371 6.76 9.04 -9.97
CA ASP A 371 6.70 8.81 -11.40
C ASP A 371 6.96 10.12 -12.15
N LEU A 372 7.65 10.03 -13.27
CA LEU A 372 7.86 11.18 -14.17
C LEU A 372 6.54 11.81 -14.63
N ASP A 373 5.48 11.02 -14.67
CA ASP A 373 4.16 11.45 -15.11
C ASP A 373 3.36 12.17 -14.01
N TRP A 374 3.83 12.18 -12.76
CA TRP A 374 3.16 12.86 -11.64
C TRP A 374 2.95 14.36 -11.86
N ASN A 375 3.90 15.01 -12.51
CA ASN A 375 3.89 16.46 -12.77
C ASN A 375 3.40 16.83 -14.17
N ASN A 376 2.77 15.93 -14.90
CA ASN A 376 2.17 16.25 -16.19
C ASN A 376 0.96 17.16 -16.02
N ASN A 377 0.93 18.25 -16.80
CA ASN A 377 -0.12 19.26 -16.75
C ASN A 377 -0.70 19.52 -18.14
N VAL A 378 -1.98 19.86 -18.18
CA VAL A 378 -2.62 20.38 -19.40
C VAL A 378 -3.18 21.76 -19.13
N SER A 379 -2.88 22.72 -20.01
CA SER A 379 -3.40 24.10 -19.95
C SER A 379 -4.60 24.23 -20.86
N ILE A 380 -5.77 24.50 -20.26
CA ILE A 380 -7.07 24.55 -20.92
C ILE A 380 -7.57 25.99 -20.92
N ILE A 381 -7.92 26.49 -22.09
CA ILE A 381 -8.40 27.86 -22.26
C ILE A 381 -9.73 28.05 -21.51
N GLY A 382 -9.78 29.04 -20.64
CA GLY A 382 -10.95 29.33 -19.83
C GLY A 382 -11.06 28.51 -18.52
N THR A 383 -10.28 27.43 -18.37
CA THR A 383 -10.25 26.60 -17.16
C THR A 383 -8.96 26.77 -16.37
N GLY A 384 -7.81 26.89 -17.06
CA GLY A 384 -6.49 27.01 -16.42
C GLY A 384 -5.63 25.77 -16.66
N THR A 385 -4.57 25.63 -15.86
CA THR A 385 -3.64 24.49 -15.92
C THR A 385 -4.01 23.48 -14.84
N ILE A 386 -4.21 22.24 -15.24
CA ILE A 386 -4.58 21.13 -14.34
C ILE A 386 -3.59 19.96 -14.47
N PRO A 387 -3.19 19.33 -13.35
CA PRO A 387 -2.46 18.07 -13.38
C PRO A 387 -3.44 16.93 -13.74
N TYR A 388 -3.13 16.17 -14.79
CA TYR A 388 -4.09 15.19 -15.31
C TYR A 388 -3.73 13.72 -14.99
N ASN A 389 -2.60 13.49 -14.31
CA ASN A 389 -2.16 12.14 -13.93
C ASN A 389 -2.11 11.89 -12.41
N ARG A 390 -2.72 12.75 -11.59
CA ARG A 390 -2.70 12.61 -10.13
C ARG A 390 -3.90 11.89 -9.53
N GLY A 391 -4.90 11.57 -10.36
CA GLY A 391 -6.19 11.06 -9.90
C GLY A 391 -7.09 12.15 -9.34
N ALA A 392 -8.21 11.76 -8.77
CA ALA A 392 -9.21 12.65 -8.19
C ALA A 392 -9.16 12.62 -6.66
N TRP A 393 -9.17 13.81 -6.02
CA TRP A 393 -9.35 13.84 -4.57
C TRP A 393 -10.69 13.14 -4.18
N PRO A 394 -10.81 12.46 -3.02
CA PRO A 394 -9.81 12.32 -1.96
C PRO A 394 -8.82 11.17 -2.20
N ILE A 395 -8.98 10.39 -3.27
CA ILE A 395 -8.25 9.15 -3.51
C ILE A 395 -7.10 9.42 -4.51
N THR A 396 -6.02 9.96 -3.99
CA THR A 396 -4.82 10.23 -4.78
C THR A 396 -3.62 9.53 -4.15
N PRO A 397 -2.57 9.18 -4.92
CA PRO A 397 -1.39 8.49 -4.40
C PRO A 397 -0.72 9.20 -3.22
N ASP A 398 -0.64 10.54 -3.24
CA ASP A 398 -0.07 11.35 -2.17
C ASP A 398 -0.94 11.42 -0.91
N SER A 399 -2.25 11.20 -1.03
CA SER A 399 -3.12 11.12 0.14
C SER A 399 -2.89 9.87 1.00
N GLY A 400 -2.27 8.83 0.44
CA GLY A 400 -2.08 7.54 1.11
C GLY A 400 -3.32 6.66 1.17
N ALA A 401 -4.47 7.11 0.65
CA ALA A 401 -5.67 6.29 0.54
C ALA A 401 -5.46 5.04 -0.33
N ILE A 402 -6.30 4.02 -0.15
CA ILE A 402 -6.30 2.83 -1.01
C ILE A 402 -7.11 3.15 -2.27
N CYS A 403 -6.42 3.21 -3.39
CA CYS A 403 -7.00 3.49 -4.70
C CYS A 403 -7.41 2.19 -5.39
N VAL A 404 -8.70 2.04 -5.72
CA VAL A 404 -9.26 0.81 -6.24
C VAL A 404 -9.75 0.96 -7.68
N GLY A 405 -9.12 0.23 -8.60
CA GLY A 405 -9.56 0.09 -9.97
C GLY A 405 -10.61 -1.02 -10.16
N SER A 406 -11.30 -1.02 -11.31
CA SER A 406 -12.36 -1.98 -11.62
C SER A 406 -11.86 -3.13 -12.49
N LEU A 407 -12.18 -4.37 -12.07
CA LEU A 407 -12.08 -5.56 -12.91
C LEU A 407 -13.35 -5.73 -13.72
N SER A 408 -13.15 -6.09 -14.98
CA SER A 408 -14.23 -6.52 -15.86
C SER A 408 -14.80 -7.86 -15.43
N LYS A 409 -16.07 -8.06 -15.73
CA LYS A 409 -16.75 -9.34 -15.57
C LYS A 409 -16.20 -10.47 -16.45
N GLN A 410 -15.28 -10.20 -17.34
CA GLN A 410 -14.66 -11.21 -18.20
C GLN A 410 -13.78 -12.18 -17.40
N ALA A 411 -13.77 -13.45 -17.82
CA ALA A 411 -13.05 -14.51 -17.11
C ALA A 411 -11.51 -14.34 -17.11
N ASP A 412 -10.98 -13.52 -17.98
CA ASP A 412 -9.55 -13.33 -18.20
C ASP A 412 -8.91 -12.27 -17.28
N PHE A 413 -9.60 -11.88 -16.23
CA PHE A 413 -9.12 -10.89 -15.25
C PHE A 413 -8.72 -9.53 -15.82
N ARG A 414 -9.28 -9.16 -16.96
CA ARG A 414 -8.99 -7.85 -17.54
C ARG A 414 -9.56 -6.73 -16.69
N ARG A 415 -8.92 -5.57 -16.71
CA ARG A 415 -9.50 -4.37 -16.16
C ARG A 415 -10.73 -3.93 -16.97
N SER A 416 -11.67 -3.25 -16.32
CA SER A 416 -12.79 -2.62 -17.02
C SER A 416 -12.30 -1.52 -17.96
N THR A 417 -12.96 -1.34 -19.09
CA THR A 417 -12.51 -0.40 -20.14
C THR A 417 -12.50 1.06 -19.69
N TYR A 418 -13.34 1.38 -18.74
CA TYR A 418 -13.50 2.73 -18.19
C TYR A 418 -12.55 3.04 -17.03
N THR A 419 -12.06 2.01 -16.31
CA THR A 419 -11.34 2.24 -15.07
C THR A 419 -10.06 3.04 -15.28
N GLN A 420 -9.76 3.94 -14.33
CA GLN A 420 -8.42 4.51 -14.22
C GLN A 420 -7.40 3.40 -14.01
N PHE A 421 -6.16 3.66 -14.37
CA PHE A 421 -5.08 2.67 -14.36
C PHE A 421 -3.73 3.33 -14.02
N GLY A 422 -2.70 2.54 -13.82
CA GLY A 422 -1.35 3.01 -13.62
C GLY A 422 -0.78 2.71 -12.23
N PRO A 423 0.43 3.18 -11.95
CA PRO A 423 1.14 2.90 -10.69
C PRO A 423 0.44 3.44 -9.45
N GLY A 424 -0.42 4.45 -9.61
CA GLY A 424 -1.21 5.01 -8.53
C GLY A 424 -2.38 4.13 -8.07
N ILE A 425 -2.68 3.02 -8.77
CA ILE A 425 -3.71 2.06 -8.37
C ILE A 425 -3.13 1.04 -7.40
N ASP A 426 -3.68 0.95 -6.20
CA ASP A 426 -3.23 -0.04 -5.21
C ASP A 426 -3.74 -1.45 -5.51
N ILE A 427 -4.99 -1.57 -5.98
CA ILE A 427 -5.62 -2.88 -6.25
C ILE A 427 -6.77 -2.75 -7.25
N PHE A 428 -7.07 -3.82 -7.98
CA PHE A 428 -8.28 -3.96 -8.77
C PHE A 428 -9.22 -4.97 -8.12
N ALA A 429 -10.53 -4.67 -8.16
CA ALA A 429 -11.57 -5.53 -7.62
C ALA A 429 -12.78 -5.58 -8.58
N PRO A 430 -13.64 -6.59 -8.47
CA PRO A 430 -14.86 -6.68 -9.28
C PRO A 430 -15.69 -5.40 -9.21
N GLY A 431 -15.89 -4.76 -10.36
CA GLY A 431 -16.66 -3.51 -10.44
C GLY A 431 -17.60 -3.43 -11.64
N ASP A 432 -17.60 -4.45 -12.51
CA ASP A 432 -18.47 -4.54 -13.67
C ASP A 432 -19.73 -5.33 -13.32
N ASP A 433 -20.93 -4.75 -13.59
CA ASP A 433 -22.22 -5.38 -13.37
C ASP A 433 -22.35 -6.04 -11.97
N ILE A 434 -22.12 -5.25 -10.95
CA ILE A 434 -22.24 -5.69 -9.56
C ILE A 434 -23.69 -5.55 -9.10
N LEU A 435 -24.29 -6.66 -8.67
CA LEU A 435 -25.62 -6.71 -8.08
C LEU A 435 -25.57 -6.25 -6.62
N SER A 436 -26.37 -5.25 -6.26
CA SER A 436 -26.43 -4.74 -4.89
C SER A 436 -27.73 -3.99 -4.59
N ALA A 437 -27.89 -3.51 -3.35
CA ALA A 437 -29.02 -2.71 -2.91
C ALA A 437 -29.18 -1.44 -3.78
N PHE A 438 -30.44 -1.00 -3.93
CA PHE A 438 -30.76 0.13 -4.80
C PHE A 438 -31.88 0.96 -4.18
N GLY A 439 -32.08 2.18 -4.63
CA GLY A 439 -33.21 3.04 -4.25
C GLY A 439 -34.35 2.99 -5.27
N ASN A 440 -35.49 3.55 -4.93
CA ASN A 440 -36.65 3.61 -5.83
C ASN A 440 -36.48 4.62 -6.98
N GLY A 441 -35.39 5.36 -7.05
CA GLY A 441 -35.25 6.51 -7.94
C GLY A 441 -34.65 6.24 -9.32
N GLY A 442 -35.05 6.96 -10.22
CA GLY A 442 -34.62 7.90 -11.21
C GLY A 442 -33.78 7.50 -12.40
N LEU A 443 -33.15 6.37 -12.50
CA LEU A 443 -32.61 5.90 -13.78
C LEU A 443 -33.69 5.16 -14.54
N ASN A 444 -33.75 5.31 -15.86
CA ASN A 444 -34.67 4.61 -16.76
C ASN A 444 -34.44 3.09 -16.79
N ASP A 445 -33.70 2.57 -15.82
CA ASP A 445 -33.23 1.21 -15.79
C ASP A 445 -34.13 0.32 -14.96
N THR A 446 -34.21 -0.92 -15.38
CA THR A 446 -35.02 -1.96 -14.81
C THR A 446 -34.62 -2.23 -13.36
N LYS A 447 -35.43 -1.77 -12.42
CA LYS A 447 -35.24 -2.08 -10.99
C LYS A 447 -35.85 -3.43 -10.70
N TYR A 448 -35.23 -4.14 -9.80
CA TYR A 448 -35.80 -5.36 -9.25
C TYR A 448 -36.33 -5.07 -7.85
N THR A 449 -37.54 -5.48 -7.57
CA THR A 449 -38.17 -5.30 -6.27
C THR A 449 -38.33 -6.63 -5.57
N GLN A 450 -37.87 -6.69 -4.33
CA GLN A 450 -38.15 -7.83 -3.45
C GLN A 450 -39.00 -7.34 -2.28
N GLY A 451 -40.24 -7.78 -2.23
CA GLY A 451 -41.17 -7.27 -1.23
C GLY A 451 -41.55 -5.79 -1.44
N SER A 452 -42.22 -5.18 -0.46
CA SER A 452 -42.53 -3.77 -0.48
C SER A 452 -41.35 -2.93 0.05
N GLY A 453 -40.67 -2.22 -0.84
CA GLY A 453 -39.64 -1.24 -0.45
C GLY A 453 -38.19 -1.67 -0.55
N ASN A 454 -37.89 -2.90 -0.96
CA ASN A 454 -36.50 -3.31 -1.24
C ASN A 454 -36.25 -3.32 -2.73
N TYR A 455 -35.24 -2.57 -3.13
CA TYR A 455 -34.81 -2.45 -4.51
C TYR A 455 -33.39 -2.89 -4.64
N PHE A 456 -33.06 -3.55 -5.74
CA PHE A 456 -31.69 -3.90 -6.09
C PHE A 456 -31.49 -3.84 -7.60
N ASN A 457 -30.27 -3.62 -8.00
CA ASN A 457 -29.89 -3.55 -9.40
C ASN A 457 -28.40 -3.88 -9.54
N TYR A 458 -27.96 -4.10 -10.77
CA TYR A 458 -26.55 -4.20 -11.09
C TYR A 458 -26.11 -2.94 -11.83
N ILE A 459 -24.99 -2.38 -11.40
CA ILE A 459 -24.34 -1.25 -12.04
C ILE A 459 -22.84 -1.49 -12.09
N SER A 460 -22.17 -0.69 -12.93
CA SER A 460 -20.73 -0.80 -13.16
C SER A 460 -20.00 0.48 -12.78
N GLY A 461 -18.79 0.35 -12.30
CA GLY A 461 -17.91 1.47 -11.95
C GLY A 461 -16.82 1.07 -10.96
N THR A 462 -15.77 1.87 -10.89
CA THR A 462 -14.81 1.79 -9.78
C THR A 462 -15.49 2.04 -8.43
N SER A 463 -16.62 2.74 -8.46
CA SER A 463 -17.54 2.91 -7.33
C SER A 463 -18.09 1.59 -6.77
N MET A 464 -18.14 0.52 -7.57
CA MET A 464 -18.57 -0.83 -7.18
C MET A 464 -17.38 -1.72 -6.82
N ALA A 465 -16.21 -1.39 -7.32
CA ALA A 465 -14.97 -2.09 -7.00
C ALA A 465 -14.43 -1.71 -5.62
N SER A 466 -14.41 -0.43 -5.26
CA SER A 466 -13.90 0.04 -3.97
C SER A 466 -14.67 -0.54 -2.77
N PRO A 467 -16.01 -0.66 -2.77
CA PRO A 467 -16.74 -1.28 -1.67
C PRO A 467 -16.50 -2.78 -1.52
N GLN A 468 -16.06 -3.50 -2.56
CA GLN A 468 -15.58 -4.87 -2.41
C GLN A 468 -14.36 -4.91 -1.47
N VAL A 469 -13.40 -4.04 -1.74
CA VAL A 469 -12.17 -3.94 -0.92
C VAL A 469 -12.49 -3.46 0.49
N ALA A 470 -13.34 -2.44 0.63
CA ALA A 470 -13.75 -1.92 1.93
C ALA A 470 -14.45 -3.00 2.77
N GLY A 471 -15.33 -3.80 2.15
CA GLY A 471 -16.01 -4.90 2.82
C GLY A 471 -15.06 -6.01 3.27
N VAL A 472 -14.12 -6.41 2.42
CA VAL A 472 -13.06 -7.39 2.79
C VAL A 472 -12.21 -6.88 3.94
N LEU A 473 -11.79 -5.61 3.91
CA LEU A 473 -10.98 -5.01 4.97
C LEU A 473 -11.80 -4.83 6.27
N ALA A 474 -13.10 -4.55 6.19
CA ALA A 474 -13.96 -4.53 7.36
C ALA A 474 -14.06 -5.91 8.01
N CYS A 475 -14.23 -6.98 7.23
CA CYS A 475 -14.16 -8.34 7.76
C CYS A 475 -12.82 -8.61 8.45
N LEU A 476 -11.72 -8.18 7.86
CA LEU A 476 -10.38 -8.39 8.37
C LEU A 476 -10.12 -7.63 9.68
N SER A 477 -10.68 -6.44 9.82
CA SER A 477 -10.51 -5.60 11.01
C SER A 477 -11.33 -6.04 12.22
N THR A 478 -12.21 -7.04 12.06
CA THR A 478 -13.04 -7.58 13.14
C THR A 478 -12.21 -7.95 14.36
N GLY A 479 -12.55 -7.37 15.51
CA GLY A 479 -11.88 -7.65 16.79
C GLY A 479 -10.48 -7.06 16.95
N LYS A 480 -9.99 -6.29 15.98
CA LYS A 480 -8.70 -5.60 16.07
C LYS A 480 -8.90 -4.17 16.57
N GLU A 481 -8.14 -3.78 17.58
CA GLU A 481 -8.21 -2.43 18.13
C GLU A 481 -7.61 -1.37 17.22
N ARG A 482 -6.54 -1.73 16.55
CA ARG A 482 -5.89 -0.90 15.55
C ARG A 482 -5.69 -1.72 14.28
N PHE A 483 -6.51 -1.42 13.31
CA PHE A 483 -6.33 -1.88 11.94
C PHE A 483 -5.99 -0.66 11.11
N THR A 484 -4.71 -0.46 10.83
CA THR A 484 -4.20 0.75 10.19
C THR A 484 -4.24 0.66 8.67
N GLN A 485 -4.13 1.80 8.01
CA GLN A 485 -4.00 1.90 6.55
C GLN A 485 -2.82 1.08 6.01
N ALA A 486 -1.67 1.14 6.69
CA ALA A 486 -0.47 0.40 6.32
C ALA A 486 -0.71 -1.13 6.39
N VAL A 487 -1.33 -1.61 7.46
CA VAL A 487 -1.73 -3.01 7.60
C VAL A 487 -2.69 -3.42 6.49
N ALA A 488 -3.66 -2.57 6.15
CA ALA A 488 -4.61 -2.82 5.08
C ALA A 488 -3.91 -2.91 3.71
N LYS A 489 -3.05 -1.93 3.38
CA LYS A 489 -2.28 -1.93 2.12
C LYS A 489 -1.34 -3.12 2.01
N LYS A 490 -0.58 -3.39 3.08
CA LYS A 490 0.29 -4.57 3.12
C LYS A 490 -0.50 -5.85 2.88
N TYR A 491 -1.64 -5.95 3.52
CA TYR A 491 -2.51 -7.09 3.39
C TYR A 491 -2.98 -7.32 1.95
N LEU A 492 -3.50 -6.27 1.31
CA LEU A 492 -3.92 -6.32 -0.08
C LEU A 492 -2.75 -6.68 -1.00
N ASN A 493 -1.57 -6.18 -0.68
CA ASN A 493 -0.35 -6.54 -1.37
C ASN A 493 -0.03 -8.04 -1.27
N ASP A 494 0.03 -8.56 -0.07
CA ASP A 494 0.51 -9.91 0.20
C ASP A 494 -0.43 -10.99 -0.33
N HIS A 495 -1.71 -10.67 -0.50
CA HIS A 495 -2.76 -11.65 -0.77
C HIS A 495 -3.57 -11.41 -2.05
N SER A 496 -3.10 -10.57 -2.94
CA SER A 496 -3.74 -10.34 -4.24
C SER A 496 -3.19 -11.25 -5.35
N ILE A 497 -3.98 -11.49 -6.38
CA ILE A 497 -3.52 -12.14 -7.60
C ILE A 497 -2.63 -11.17 -8.36
N TYR A 498 -1.53 -11.68 -8.88
CA TYR A 498 -0.54 -10.88 -9.54
C TYR A 498 -0.19 -11.44 -10.91
N GLY A 499 -0.03 -10.55 -11.89
CA GLY A 499 0.35 -10.95 -13.25
C GLY A 499 -0.75 -11.63 -14.07
N ASP A 500 -1.93 -11.84 -13.49
CA ASP A 500 -3.02 -12.56 -14.16
C ASP A 500 -3.99 -11.62 -14.92
N MET A 501 -3.77 -10.31 -14.87
CA MET A 501 -4.61 -9.36 -15.58
C MET A 501 -4.23 -9.27 -17.05
N THR A 502 -5.23 -9.37 -17.90
CA THR A 502 -5.09 -9.10 -19.33
C THR A 502 -5.70 -7.73 -19.67
N PHE A 503 -5.12 -7.07 -20.66
CA PHE A 503 -5.72 -5.85 -21.22
C PHE A 503 -6.75 -6.18 -22.28
N ASN A 504 -7.66 -5.27 -22.51
CA ASN A 504 -8.52 -5.30 -23.69
C ASN A 504 -7.65 -5.17 -24.94
N SER A 505 -6.87 -6.17 -25.26
CA SER A 505 -6.21 -6.21 -26.54
C SER A 505 -7.18 -6.70 -27.58
N VAL A 506 -7.50 -5.87 -28.49
CA VAL A 506 -7.89 -6.31 -29.81
C VAL A 506 -6.64 -6.96 -30.40
N SER A 507 -6.58 -8.29 -30.33
CA SER A 507 -5.54 -9.17 -30.86
C SER A 507 -4.24 -9.32 -30.06
N ASN A 508 -3.81 -10.56 -29.90
CA ASN A 508 -2.55 -11.04 -29.30
C ASN A 508 -1.26 -10.66 -30.08
N ALA A 509 -1.28 -9.62 -30.88
CA ALA A 509 -0.15 -9.21 -31.72
C ALA A 509 0.63 -8.02 -31.15
N GLY A 510 0.20 -7.44 -30.03
CA GLY A 510 0.80 -6.24 -29.44
C GLY A 510 1.90 -6.53 -28.41
N ILE A 511 2.51 -5.47 -27.94
CA ILE A 511 3.42 -5.40 -26.82
C ILE A 511 2.74 -6.06 -25.60
N GLN A 512 3.44 -6.99 -24.97
CA GLN A 512 3.01 -7.67 -23.76
C GLN A 512 3.88 -7.21 -22.59
N TYR A 513 3.29 -7.24 -21.41
CA TYR A 513 4.02 -7.03 -20.17
C TYR A 513 4.16 -8.36 -19.43
N TYR A 514 5.36 -8.63 -18.99
CA TYR A 514 5.69 -9.83 -18.21
C TYR A 514 6.35 -9.43 -16.90
N SER A 515 5.92 -10.05 -15.83
CA SER A 515 6.46 -9.86 -14.49
C SER A 515 6.97 -11.19 -13.96
N PHE A 516 8.20 -11.17 -13.47
CA PHE A 516 8.87 -12.34 -12.93
C PHE A 516 9.29 -12.04 -11.49
N ASN A 517 9.01 -12.96 -10.60
CA ASN A 517 9.49 -12.89 -9.23
C ASN A 517 10.76 -13.70 -9.11
N PHE A 518 11.77 -13.08 -8.54
CA PHE A 518 13.09 -13.64 -8.32
C PHE A 518 13.31 -13.87 -6.84
N ASP A 519 13.84 -15.02 -6.48
CA ASP A 519 14.37 -15.32 -5.16
C ASP A 519 15.71 -16.05 -5.34
N ALA A 520 16.60 -15.93 -4.37
CA ALA A 520 17.84 -16.68 -4.38
C ALA A 520 17.63 -18.04 -3.73
N LEU A 521 17.65 -19.10 -4.54
CA LEU A 521 17.57 -20.47 -4.02
C LEU A 521 18.86 -20.83 -3.24
N ASN A 522 19.99 -20.33 -3.73
CA ASN A 522 21.33 -20.44 -3.17
C ASN A 522 22.28 -19.53 -3.95
N ASN A 523 23.57 -19.53 -3.64
CA ASN A 523 24.56 -18.71 -4.35
C ASN A 523 24.81 -19.12 -5.84
N ASN A 524 24.06 -20.05 -6.37
CA ASN A 524 24.22 -20.53 -7.75
C ASN A 524 23.00 -20.33 -8.61
N GLU A 525 21.81 -20.16 -8.02
CA GLU A 525 20.56 -20.21 -8.76
C GLU A 525 19.55 -19.18 -8.25
N TYR A 526 18.91 -18.48 -9.18
CA TYR A 526 17.66 -17.77 -8.91
C TYR A 526 16.48 -18.75 -9.05
N LEU A 527 15.60 -18.73 -8.09
CA LEU A 527 14.27 -19.30 -8.24
C LEU A 527 13.38 -18.25 -8.90
N VAL A 528 12.91 -18.52 -10.09
CA VAL A 528 12.09 -17.57 -10.87
C VAL A 528 10.70 -18.12 -11.05
N SER A 529 9.69 -17.25 -10.84
CA SER A 529 8.30 -17.58 -11.11
C SER A 529 7.60 -16.45 -11.88
N GLY A 530 6.70 -16.80 -12.80
CA GLY A 530 5.95 -15.84 -13.61
C GLY A 530 5.35 -16.49 -14.84
N ASN A 531 5.00 -15.67 -15.81
CA ASN A 531 4.57 -16.12 -17.13
C ASN A 531 5.33 -15.33 -18.18
N ASP A 532 5.61 -15.97 -19.32
CA ASP A 532 6.22 -15.38 -20.49
C ASP A 532 5.39 -15.70 -21.75
N ARG A 533 5.92 -15.42 -22.94
CA ARG A 533 5.21 -15.74 -24.19
C ARG A 533 5.01 -17.22 -24.43
N ALA A 534 5.83 -18.06 -23.85
CA ALA A 534 5.73 -19.52 -23.98
C ALA A 534 4.80 -20.13 -22.92
N GLY A 535 4.41 -19.40 -21.89
CA GLY A 535 3.55 -19.86 -20.80
C GLY A 535 4.14 -19.66 -19.41
N SER A 536 3.86 -20.57 -18.49
CA SER A 536 4.34 -20.48 -17.09
C SER A 536 5.85 -20.70 -17.01
N VAL A 537 6.54 -19.77 -16.34
CA VAL A 537 7.97 -19.84 -16.04
C VAL A 537 8.11 -20.09 -14.55
N ASN A 538 8.62 -21.29 -14.17
CA ASN A 538 8.83 -21.64 -12.77
C ASN A 538 10.07 -22.55 -12.64
N GLY A 539 10.91 -22.26 -11.67
CA GLY A 539 12.05 -23.13 -11.32
C GLY A 539 13.37 -22.38 -11.17
N ALA A 540 14.45 -23.15 -11.14
CA ALA A 540 15.81 -22.64 -10.98
C ALA A 540 16.36 -22.18 -12.33
N ASN A 541 16.74 -20.92 -12.43
CA ASN A 541 17.32 -20.28 -13.60
C ASN A 541 16.59 -20.59 -14.94
N PRO A 542 15.27 -20.50 -15.03
CA PRO A 542 14.54 -20.84 -16.25
C PRO A 542 14.85 -19.88 -17.41
N THR A 543 14.65 -20.31 -18.63
CA THR A 543 14.66 -19.45 -19.81
C THR A 543 13.36 -18.64 -19.86
N ILE A 544 13.47 -17.34 -20.10
CA ILE A 544 12.35 -16.40 -20.30
C ILE A 544 12.27 -16.06 -21.78
N THR A 545 11.07 -16.05 -22.36
CA THR A 545 10.83 -15.74 -23.77
C THR A 545 9.97 -14.49 -23.92
N ALA A 546 10.38 -13.55 -24.78
CA ALA A 546 9.63 -12.34 -25.06
C ALA A 546 9.87 -11.86 -26.50
N ASN A 547 9.15 -10.84 -26.93
CA ASN A 547 9.39 -10.18 -28.22
C ASN A 547 10.02 -8.80 -28.05
N VAL A 548 10.61 -8.30 -29.12
CA VAL A 548 11.01 -6.89 -29.20
C VAL A 548 9.79 -6.01 -28.89
N GLY A 549 9.96 -5.05 -27.97
CA GLY A 549 8.93 -4.14 -27.51
C GLY A 549 8.12 -4.62 -26.28
N ASP A 550 8.20 -5.91 -25.92
CA ASP A 550 7.59 -6.35 -24.66
C ASP A 550 8.24 -5.68 -23.45
N ILE A 551 7.47 -5.50 -22.39
CA ILE A 551 7.96 -4.89 -21.14
C ILE A 551 8.19 -5.98 -20.12
N LEU A 552 9.42 -6.11 -19.65
CA LEU A 552 9.84 -7.15 -18.72
C LEU A 552 10.16 -6.53 -17.34
N GLY A 553 9.50 -6.97 -16.31
CA GLY A 553 9.76 -6.62 -14.92
C GLY A 553 10.31 -7.81 -14.15
N PHE A 554 11.47 -7.66 -13.53
CA PHE A 554 12.16 -8.67 -12.76
C PHE A 554 12.19 -8.23 -11.29
N ASN A 555 11.32 -8.81 -10.49
CA ASN A 555 11.11 -8.41 -9.10
C ASN A 555 12.07 -9.14 -8.17
N GLN A 556 12.95 -8.42 -7.52
CA GLN A 556 13.77 -8.90 -6.41
C GLN A 556 12.99 -8.79 -5.09
N PRO A 557 13.04 -9.80 -4.21
CA PRO A 557 12.30 -9.73 -2.96
C PRO A 557 12.88 -8.67 -2.03
N TYR A 558 12.00 -7.90 -1.35
CA TYR A 558 12.40 -7.22 -0.14
C TYR A 558 12.34 -8.19 1.03
N ALA A 559 13.28 -8.14 1.91
CA ALA A 559 13.16 -8.91 3.11
C ALA A 559 12.25 -8.22 4.12
N TYR A 560 11.70 -9.04 4.93
CA TYR A 560 10.78 -8.67 5.98
C TYR A 560 11.41 -9.05 7.32
N THR A 561 11.61 -8.07 8.17
CA THR A 561 12.03 -8.29 9.55
C THR A 561 10.82 -8.14 10.44
N TYR A 562 10.56 -9.18 11.19
CA TYR A 562 9.43 -9.26 12.11
C TYR A 562 9.93 -9.43 13.54
N ALA A 563 9.37 -8.65 14.44
CA ALA A 563 9.60 -8.80 15.87
C ALA A 563 8.26 -8.83 16.61
N ALA A 564 8.15 -9.74 17.58
CA ALA A 564 6.95 -9.87 18.39
C ALA A 564 7.28 -9.52 19.84
N VAL A 565 6.69 -8.44 20.37
CA VAL A 565 6.78 -8.15 21.81
C VAL A 565 5.75 -8.98 22.52
N THR A 566 6.23 -10.00 23.23
CA THR A 566 5.40 -11.01 23.90
C THR A 566 5.16 -10.72 25.38
N GLY A 567 5.84 -9.71 25.93
CA GLY A 567 5.71 -9.33 27.34
C GLY A 567 6.75 -8.32 27.78
N VAL A 568 6.82 -8.16 29.09
CA VAL A 568 7.88 -7.42 29.79
C VAL A 568 8.50 -8.33 30.85
N SER A 569 9.76 -8.08 31.18
CA SER A 569 10.45 -8.80 32.25
C SER A 569 9.79 -8.57 33.61
N ALA A 570 9.98 -9.50 34.54
CA ALA A 570 9.34 -9.44 35.87
C ALA A 570 9.62 -8.13 36.64
N ASN A 571 10.70 -7.45 36.34
CA ASN A 571 11.09 -6.17 36.98
C ASN A 571 10.69 -4.94 36.14
N ASN A 572 9.96 -5.12 35.03
CA ASN A 572 9.65 -4.04 34.06
C ASN A 572 10.92 -3.30 33.56
N SER A 573 12.03 -4.03 33.40
CA SER A 573 13.29 -3.47 32.92
C SER A 573 13.53 -3.72 31.42
N ASP A 574 12.88 -4.70 30.84
CA ASP A 574 13.11 -5.13 29.46
C ASP A 574 11.79 -5.52 28.77
N TYR A 575 11.73 -5.32 27.46
CA TYR A 575 10.72 -5.99 26.63
C TYR A 575 11.15 -7.44 26.35
N LEU A 576 10.21 -8.34 26.36
CA LEU A 576 10.41 -9.72 25.92
C LEU A 576 10.04 -9.80 24.44
N VAL A 577 11.03 -9.94 23.58
CA VAL A 577 10.85 -9.84 22.12
C VAL A 577 11.34 -11.12 21.44
N GLU A 578 10.50 -11.67 20.59
CA GLU A 578 10.88 -12.71 19.61
C GLU A 578 11.24 -12.03 18.29
N VAL A 579 12.43 -12.29 17.77
CA VAL A 579 12.92 -11.64 16.53
C VAL A 579 13.09 -12.69 15.44
N THR A 580 12.60 -12.35 14.25
CA THR A 580 12.94 -13.02 12.99
C THR A 580 13.57 -11.98 12.10
N ASP A 581 14.88 -11.94 12.07
CA ASP A 581 15.64 -11.01 11.24
C ASP A 581 16.58 -11.76 10.27
N ARG A 582 17.30 -11.02 9.44
CA ARG A 582 18.20 -11.60 8.45
C ARG A 582 19.44 -12.28 9.03
N VAL A 583 19.79 -11.97 10.26
CA VAL A 583 20.96 -12.56 10.94
C VAL A 583 20.60 -13.86 11.64
N LEU A 584 19.38 -13.91 12.16
CA LEU A 584 18.85 -15.04 12.89
C LEU A 584 17.94 -15.83 11.94
N ASP A 585 18.52 -16.73 11.16
CA ASP A 585 17.78 -17.65 10.27
C ASP A 585 16.79 -18.52 11.06
N GLY A 586 15.70 -17.90 11.48
CA GLY A 586 14.63 -18.51 12.27
C GLY A 586 14.24 -17.64 13.49
N SER A 587 13.03 -17.84 14.01
CA SER A 587 12.57 -17.16 15.21
C SER A 587 13.37 -17.62 16.43
N GLN A 588 14.01 -16.67 17.10
CA GLN A 588 14.50 -16.88 18.44
C GLN A 588 13.34 -16.68 19.41
N GLY A 589 13.23 -17.56 20.43
CA GLY A 589 12.25 -17.35 21.49
C GLY A 589 12.46 -16.02 22.24
N PRO A 590 11.51 -15.60 23.08
CA PRO A 590 11.53 -14.29 23.71
C PRO A 590 12.86 -14.00 24.42
N GLN A 591 13.50 -12.90 24.07
CA GLN A 591 14.74 -12.40 24.66
C GLN A 591 14.48 -11.01 25.26
N ASN A 592 15.31 -10.62 26.20
CA ASN A 592 15.29 -9.29 26.81
C ASN A 592 15.91 -8.28 25.87
N ASP A 593 15.12 -7.31 25.39
CA ASP A 593 15.57 -6.21 24.55
C ASP A 593 16.57 -6.62 23.45
N PRO A 594 16.30 -7.66 22.63
CA PRO A 594 17.28 -8.13 21.63
C PRO A 594 17.53 -7.06 20.55
N THR A 595 18.70 -7.11 19.94
CA THR A 595 19.01 -6.31 18.75
C THR A 595 18.26 -6.88 17.54
N ILE A 596 17.58 -6.01 16.79
CA ILE A 596 16.92 -6.32 15.51
C ILE A 596 17.84 -5.84 14.39
N ASN A 597 18.21 -6.74 13.47
CA ASN A 597 19.08 -6.41 12.35
C ASN A 597 18.31 -6.37 11.04
N ILE A 598 18.42 -5.28 10.32
CA ILE A 598 17.74 -5.03 9.04
C ILE A 598 18.74 -4.51 8.01
N GLU A 599 18.46 -4.72 6.73
CA GLU A 599 19.15 -4.01 5.66
C GLU A 599 18.36 -2.77 5.25
N TYR A 600 19.08 -1.75 4.77
CA TYR A 600 18.44 -0.55 4.23
C TYR A 600 17.49 -0.91 3.09
N GLY A 601 16.25 -0.47 3.20
CA GLY A 601 15.18 -0.79 2.29
C GLY A 601 14.30 -1.98 2.69
N ASP A 602 14.58 -2.67 3.81
CA ASP A 602 13.72 -3.74 4.33
C ASP A 602 12.50 -3.17 5.09
N ASN A 603 11.44 -3.94 5.09
CA ASN A 603 10.29 -3.67 5.96
C ASN A 603 10.61 -4.07 7.40
N LEU A 604 10.17 -3.28 8.36
CA LEU A 604 10.15 -3.65 9.77
C LEU A 604 8.72 -3.66 10.28
N ASP A 605 8.37 -4.72 10.99
CA ASP A 605 7.11 -4.81 11.73
C ASP A 605 7.38 -5.37 13.13
N ILE A 606 7.12 -4.55 14.13
CA ILE A 606 7.17 -4.92 15.54
C ILE A 606 5.73 -5.03 16.02
N GLU A 607 5.25 -6.23 16.28
CA GLU A 607 3.88 -6.49 16.72
C GLU A 607 3.83 -6.74 18.24
N LEU A 608 2.89 -6.10 18.92
CA LEU A 608 2.67 -6.30 20.35
C LEU A 608 1.64 -7.41 20.57
N TYR A 609 2.04 -8.50 21.19
CA TYR A 609 1.14 -9.64 21.47
C TYR A 609 0.39 -9.52 22.79
N VAL A 610 0.79 -8.58 23.64
CA VAL A 610 0.21 -8.34 24.96
C VAL A 610 -0.18 -6.88 25.12
N ASP A 611 -1.05 -6.61 26.08
CA ASP A 611 -1.39 -5.24 26.46
C ASP A 611 -0.23 -4.64 27.26
N LEU A 612 0.38 -3.61 26.71
CA LEU A 612 1.50 -2.85 27.26
C LEU A 612 1.08 -1.43 27.61
N SER A 613 -0.15 -1.19 28.04
CA SER A 613 -0.71 0.16 28.29
C SER A 613 0.14 1.06 29.19
N SER A 614 0.97 0.46 30.07
CA SER A 614 1.98 1.17 30.89
C SER A 614 3.39 1.17 30.29
N HIS A 615 3.60 0.60 29.10
CA HIS A 615 4.90 0.46 28.44
C HIS A 615 4.79 0.71 26.94
N PRO A 616 4.40 1.91 26.48
CA PRO A 616 4.27 2.22 25.07
C PRO A 616 5.60 2.13 24.35
N VAL A 617 5.62 1.50 23.18
CA VAL A 617 6.82 1.27 22.38
C VAL A 617 6.98 2.38 21.32
N TYR A 618 8.14 2.99 21.28
CA TYR A 618 8.52 4.00 20.29
C TYR A 618 9.78 3.57 19.55
N ILE A 619 9.91 3.93 18.30
CA ILE A 619 11.18 3.83 17.57
C ILE A 619 11.83 5.22 17.53
N ARG A 620 13.07 5.32 18.02
CA ARG A 620 13.80 6.56 18.18
C ARG A 620 15.20 6.53 17.57
N ASP A 621 15.64 7.72 17.15
CA ASP A 621 17.01 7.94 16.66
C ASP A 621 18.01 8.06 17.81
N SER A 622 19.30 8.22 17.47
CA SER A 622 20.38 8.41 18.44
C SER A 622 20.25 9.68 19.28
N ASN A 623 19.45 10.64 18.87
CA ASN A 623 19.17 11.88 19.61
C ASN A 623 17.87 11.78 20.44
N ASN A 624 17.27 10.59 20.50
CA ASN A 624 16.03 10.30 21.22
C ASN A 624 14.78 10.99 20.62
N ASN A 625 14.83 11.35 19.33
CA ASN A 625 13.65 11.80 18.59
C ASN A 625 12.91 10.61 17.99
N ASN A 626 11.60 10.74 17.84
CA ASN A 626 10.83 9.75 17.09
C ASN A 626 11.29 9.72 15.64
N VAL A 627 11.53 8.53 15.13
CA VAL A 627 11.89 8.34 13.71
C VAL A 627 10.68 8.69 12.86
N ALA A 628 10.91 9.49 11.82
CA ALA A 628 9.86 9.86 10.86
C ALA A 628 9.37 8.63 10.08
N ASN A 629 8.13 8.71 9.58
CA ASN A 629 7.50 7.68 8.75
C ASN A 629 7.36 6.29 9.41
N VAL A 630 7.50 6.22 10.72
CA VAL A 630 7.20 5.01 11.49
C VAL A 630 5.72 4.99 11.81
N TYR A 631 4.99 4.02 11.27
CA TYR A 631 3.60 3.81 11.69
C TYR A 631 3.54 3.25 13.12
N GLY A 632 2.46 3.52 13.83
CA GLY A 632 2.20 2.96 15.16
C GLY A 632 3.14 3.43 16.26
N GLN A 633 3.82 4.56 16.16
CA GLN A 633 4.62 5.15 17.23
C GLN A 633 3.80 5.29 18.52
N GLY A 634 4.32 4.76 19.62
CA GLY A 634 3.62 4.74 20.90
C GLY A 634 2.61 3.60 21.03
N ALA A 635 2.73 2.56 20.21
CA ALA A 635 1.93 1.35 20.32
C ALA A 635 2.03 0.77 21.73
N SER A 636 0.90 0.45 22.35
CA SER A 636 0.82 -0.04 23.72
C SER A 636 -0.26 -1.09 23.97
N GLY A 637 -1.22 -1.24 23.06
CA GLY A 637 -2.28 -2.24 23.15
C GLY A 637 -1.88 -3.58 22.52
N ALA A 638 -2.45 -4.67 22.99
CA ALA A 638 -2.26 -5.98 22.38
C ALA A 638 -2.69 -5.98 20.90
N PHE A 639 -1.89 -6.63 20.07
CA PHE A 639 -2.06 -6.71 18.60
C PHE A 639 -1.92 -5.37 17.85
N GLN A 640 -1.22 -4.42 18.45
CA GLN A 640 -0.76 -3.23 17.77
C GLN A 640 0.60 -3.50 17.15
N GLY A 641 0.84 -2.89 15.99
CA GLY A 641 2.14 -2.94 15.31
C GLY A 641 2.75 -1.55 15.18
N LEU A 642 4.08 -1.50 15.16
CA LEU A 642 4.83 -0.30 14.77
C LEU A 642 6.00 -0.72 13.87
N GLY A 643 6.39 0.16 12.98
CA GLY A 643 7.48 -0.14 12.03
C GLY A 643 7.43 0.76 10.81
N TRP A 644 7.95 0.29 9.69
CA TRP A 644 7.96 1.01 8.41
C TRP A 644 7.91 0.05 7.22
N SER A 645 7.48 0.55 6.07
CA SER A 645 7.71 -0.10 4.79
C SER A 645 9.14 0.15 4.30
N GLY A 646 9.63 -0.66 3.37
CA GLY A 646 10.99 -0.48 2.86
C GLY A 646 11.26 0.90 2.27
N GLU A 647 10.25 1.55 1.71
CA GLU A 647 10.34 2.92 1.17
C GLU A 647 10.57 3.97 2.27
N ASP A 648 10.03 3.70 3.46
CA ASP A 648 10.14 4.55 4.64
C ASP A 648 11.29 4.11 5.57
N CYS A 649 12.10 3.14 5.14
CA CYS A 649 13.22 2.64 5.94
C CYS A 649 14.19 3.79 6.27
N PRO A 650 14.46 4.05 7.55
CA PRO A 650 15.40 5.10 7.94
C PRO A 650 16.81 4.84 7.40
N ALA A 651 17.64 5.85 7.39
CA ALA A 651 19.02 5.74 6.92
C ALA A 651 19.81 4.67 7.69
N VAL A 652 20.85 4.14 7.04
CA VAL A 652 21.80 3.20 7.68
C VAL A 652 22.30 3.77 9.01
N GLY A 653 22.17 3.00 10.10
CA GLY A 653 22.52 3.44 11.43
C GLY A 653 21.87 2.59 12.53
N THR A 654 22.05 3.04 13.77
CA THR A 654 21.45 2.39 14.94
C THR A 654 20.31 3.25 15.48
N TYR A 655 19.16 2.64 15.62
CA TYR A 655 17.93 3.16 16.21
C TYR A 655 17.59 2.33 17.43
N LYS A 656 16.55 2.72 18.16
CA LYS A 656 16.09 1.98 19.34
C LYS A 656 14.58 1.84 19.32
N TYR A 657 14.08 0.66 19.68
CA TYR A 657 12.73 0.56 20.19
C TYR A 657 12.80 0.74 21.71
N VAL A 658 11.96 1.60 22.26
CA VAL A 658 12.11 2.08 23.64
C VAL A 658 10.75 2.38 24.29
N CYS A 659 10.65 2.14 25.60
CA CYS A 659 9.54 2.59 26.42
C CYS A 659 9.72 4.07 26.80
N ASP A 660 8.71 4.89 26.54
CA ASP A 660 8.74 6.32 26.91
C ASP A 660 8.70 6.54 28.43
N ILE A 661 8.11 5.60 29.16
CA ILE A 661 7.93 5.67 30.62
C ILE A 661 9.14 5.07 31.35
N HIS A 662 9.73 4.02 30.80
CA HIS A 662 10.85 3.28 31.40
C HIS A 662 12.04 3.24 30.44
N PRO A 663 12.91 4.23 30.43
CA PRO A 663 13.99 4.33 29.43
C PRO A 663 15.03 3.18 29.43
N ALA A 664 15.06 2.37 30.51
CA ALA A 664 15.89 1.16 30.55
C ALA A 664 15.36 0.05 29.65
N MET A 665 14.07 0.04 29.36
CA MET A 665 13.43 -0.91 28.43
C MET A 665 13.71 -0.43 27.00
N SER A 666 14.79 -0.89 26.42
CA SER A 666 15.16 -0.47 25.06
C SER A 666 16.09 -1.47 24.40
N GLY A 667 15.76 -1.91 23.18
CA GLY A 667 16.62 -2.68 22.32
C GLY A 667 17.07 -1.89 21.09
N ASP A 668 18.13 -2.33 20.47
CA ASP A 668 18.68 -1.69 19.29
C ASP A 668 18.00 -2.21 18.02
N ILE A 669 17.79 -1.32 17.05
CA ILE A 669 17.47 -1.64 15.66
C ILE A 669 18.67 -1.18 14.83
N VAL A 670 19.38 -2.12 14.22
CA VAL A 670 20.57 -1.81 13.43
C VAL A 670 20.24 -1.95 11.95
N ILE A 671 20.23 -0.82 11.25
CA ILE A 671 20.02 -0.79 9.79
C ILE A 671 21.39 -0.85 9.13
N HIS A 672 21.65 -1.96 8.46
CA HIS A 672 22.87 -2.21 7.72
C HIS A 672 22.76 -1.70 6.28
N PRO A 673 23.88 -1.41 5.58
CA PRO A 673 23.83 -1.11 4.16
C PRO A 673 23.16 -2.23 3.37
N ALA A 674 22.40 -1.88 2.33
CA ALA A 674 21.81 -2.86 1.43
C ALA A 674 22.89 -3.80 0.85
N GLY A 675 22.58 -5.10 0.79
CA GLY A 675 23.52 -6.13 0.34
C GLY A 675 24.49 -6.62 1.42
N THR A 676 24.30 -6.26 2.68
CA THR A 676 25.09 -6.81 3.79
C THR A 676 24.81 -8.30 3.99
N TYR A 677 23.55 -8.69 3.91
CA TYR A 677 23.08 -10.08 4.10
C TYR A 677 22.54 -10.69 2.81
N TYR A 678 21.76 -9.94 2.01
CA TYR A 678 21.27 -10.37 0.71
C TYR A 678 22.09 -9.70 -0.41
N ASN A 679 22.98 -10.45 -1.02
CA ASN A 679 23.98 -9.91 -1.94
C ASN A 679 23.90 -10.52 -3.33
N HIS A 680 22.69 -10.46 -3.93
CA HIS A 680 22.44 -10.97 -5.28
C HIS A 680 21.93 -9.86 -6.21
N PRO A 681 22.76 -8.85 -6.53
CA PRO A 681 22.34 -7.77 -7.42
C PRO A 681 22.02 -8.31 -8.82
N LEU A 682 20.83 -7.99 -9.32
CA LEU A 682 20.31 -8.49 -10.59
C LEU A 682 20.66 -7.56 -11.76
N TYR A 683 21.31 -8.10 -12.75
CA TYR A 683 21.66 -7.40 -13.99
C TYR A 683 21.06 -8.08 -15.20
N ILE A 684 20.64 -7.31 -16.21
CA ILE A 684 20.33 -7.79 -17.55
C ILE A 684 21.56 -7.54 -18.43
N LYS A 685 22.08 -8.61 -19.04
CA LYS A 685 23.35 -8.60 -19.75
C LYS A 685 23.28 -9.18 -21.14
N THR A 686 24.21 -8.76 -22.00
CA THR A 686 24.42 -9.33 -23.35
C THR A 686 25.32 -10.57 -23.33
N VAL A 687 26.09 -10.78 -22.29
CA VAL A 687 27.01 -11.91 -22.11
C VAL A 687 27.00 -12.32 -20.64
N GLN A 688 27.03 -13.61 -20.38
CA GLN A 688 27.11 -14.19 -19.04
C GLN A 688 28.39 -13.73 -18.30
N GLY A 689 28.29 -13.64 -16.98
CA GLY A 689 29.44 -13.35 -16.11
C GLY A 689 29.10 -12.37 -14.99
N SER A 690 29.76 -12.56 -13.84
CA SER A 690 29.64 -11.68 -12.68
C SER A 690 30.20 -10.26 -12.94
N GLY A 691 30.01 -9.38 -11.97
CA GLY A 691 30.40 -7.97 -12.06
C GLY A 691 29.42 -7.13 -12.90
N THR A 692 29.80 -5.90 -13.16
CA THR A 692 28.95 -4.90 -13.83
C THR A 692 29.19 -4.78 -15.34
N GLY A 693 30.00 -5.66 -15.95
CA GLY A 693 30.26 -5.64 -17.39
C GLY A 693 29.10 -6.18 -18.23
N ASN A 694 29.09 -5.76 -19.52
CA ASN A 694 28.14 -6.25 -20.52
C ASN A 694 26.64 -6.01 -20.20
N GLN A 695 26.33 -4.98 -19.44
CA GLN A 695 24.96 -4.60 -19.15
C GLN A 695 24.24 -4.15 -20.43
N VAL A 696 22.97 -4.50 -20.52
CA VAL A 696 22.07 -4.00 -21.55
C VAL A 696 21.74 -2.54 -21.27
N SER A 697 21.84 -1.68 -22.27
CA SER A 697 21.43 -0.28 -22.15
C SER A 697 19.91 -0.15 -22.10
N GLY A 698 19.41 0.88 -21.42
CA GLY A 698 17.96 1.14 -21.32
C GLY A 698 17.22 0.22 -20.34
N VAL A 699 17.95 -0.53 -19.51
CA VAL A 699 17.37 -1.26 -18.37
C VAL A 699 17.35 -0.32 -17.16
N ILE A 700 16.21 -0.22 -16.53
CA ILE A 700 16.00 0.59 -15.33
C ILE A 700 16.33 -0.26 -14.11
N ASN A 701 16.97 0.32 -13.13
CA ASN A 701 17.33 -0.30 -11.84
C ASN A 701 18.29 -1.50 -11.99
N GLN A 702 19.26 -1.42 -12.90
CA GLN A 702 20.32 -2.42 -13.07
C GLN A 702 21.13 -2.61 -11.78
N GLY A 703 21.23 -3.86 -11.37
CA GLY A 703 22.00 -4.20 -10.16
C GLY A 703 21.21 -4.03 -8.87
N ALA A 704 19.89 -3.92 -8.97
CA ALA A 704 19.04 -3.91 -7.79
C ALA A 704 19.28 -5.14 -6.91
N LEU A 705 19.38 -4.92 -5.62
CA LEU A 705 19.34 -5.96 -4.59
C LEU A 705 17.92 -6.25 -4.14
N GLN A 706 17.03 -5.28 -4.34
CA GLN A 706 15.62 -5.29 -3.96
C GLN A 706 14.83 -4.49 -4.99
N GLY A 707 13.53 -4.76 -5.12
CA GLY A 707 12.66 -4.06 -6.05
C GLY A 707 12.75 -4.60 -7.48
N THR A 708 12.28 -3.83 -8.45
CA THR A 708 12.09 -4.31 -9.81
C THR A 708 13.16 -3.78 -10.76
N VAL A 709 13.82 -4.68 -11.47
CA VAL A 709 14.62 -4.33 -12.66
C VAL A 709 13.68 -4.36 -13.87
N ASN A 710 13.56 -3.26 -14.60
CA ASN A 710 12.66 -3.14 -15.74
C ASN A 710 13.42 -3.02 -17.06
N TRP A 711 12.92 -3.70 -18.08
CA TRP A 711 13.54 -3.69 -19.40
C TRP A 711 12.53 -3.83 -20.54
N THR A 712 12.68 -2.98 -21.53
CA THR A 712 11.97 -3.11 -22.83
C THR A 712 13.00 -3.41 -23.92
N PRO A 713 13.10 -4.65 -24.40
CA PRO A 713 14.07 -5.01 -25.41
C PRO A 713 13.74 -4.35 -26.76
N THR A 714 14.71 -3.67 -27.36
CA THR A 714 14.60 -3.04 -28.67
C THR A 714 15.20 -3.88 -29.80
N THR A 715 15.87 -4.95 -29.48
CA THR A 715 16.58 -5.81 -30.46
C THR A 715 16.37 -7.27 -30.11
N ALA A 716 16.07 -8.07 -31.11
CA ALA A 716 15.98 -9.54 -30.96
C ALA A 716 17.36 -10.14 -30.69
N GLY A 717 17.41 -11.16 -29.87
CA GLY A 717 18.65 -11.82 -29.46
C GLY A 717 18.50 -12.60 -28.16
N THR A 718 19.60 -13.20 -27.73
CA THR A 718 19.68 -13.88 -26.44
C THR A 718 20.40 -12.95 -25.45
N TYR A 719 19.78 -12.75 -24.31
CA TYR A 719 20.26 -11.94 -23.17
C TYR A 719 20.25 -12.80 -21.92
N TYR A 720 20.72 -12.25 -20.82
CA TYR A 720 20.85 -12.99 -19.57
C TYR A 720 20.42 -12.12 -18.37
N TYR A 721 19.55 -12.67 -17.53
CA TYR A 721 19.46 -12.15 -16.17
C TYR A 721 20.56 -12.80 -15.33
N GLN A 722 21.33 -12.02 -14.62
CA GLN A 722 22.59 -12.46 -14.04
C GLN A 722 22.83 -11.79 -12.68
N CYS A 723 23.19 -12.57 -11.68
CA CYS A 723 23.73 -12.04 -10.44
C CYS A 723 25.11 -11.36 -10.67
N GLY A 724 25.28 -10.15 -10.15
CA GLY A 724 26.54 -9.44 -10.25
C GLY A 724 27.67 -10.08 -9.47
N ASN A 725 27.37 -10.85 -8.41
CA ASN A 725 28.36 -11.43 -7.52
C ASN A 725 28.67 -12.91 -7.83
N HIS A 726 27.73 -13.64 -8.41
CA HIS A 726 27.83 -15.08 -8.64
C HIS A 726 27.72 -15.41 -10.13
N SER A 727 28.79 -15.90 -10.71
CA SER A 727 28.89 -16.16 -12.16
C SER A 727 28.00 -17.32 -12.64
N SER A 728 27.67 -18.27 -11.78
CA SER A 728 26.79 -19.40 -12.07
C SER A 728 25.30 -19.07 -11.93
N MET A 729 24.96 -17.97 -11.28
CA MET A 729 23.60 -17.56 -10.97
C MET A 729 23.05 -16.67 -12.08
N TYR A 730 22.54 -17.32 -13.15
CA TYR A 730 21.99 -16.67 -14.33
C TYR A 730 20.99 -17.56 -15.05
N GLY A 731 20.12 -16.94 -15.86
CA GLY A 731 19.29 -17.62 -16.84
C GLY A 731 19.18 -16.82 -18.13
N GLU A 732 18.63 -17.45 -19.16
CA GLU A 732 18.52 -16.86 -20.49
C GLU A 732 17.24 -16.04 -20.65
N ILE A 733 17.31 -14.98 -21.43
CA ILE A 733 16.16 -14.23 -21.94
C ILE A 733 16.24 -14.25 -23.46
N VAL A 734 15.32 -14.93 -24.10
CA VAL A 734 15.27 -15.04 -25.57
C VAL A 734 14.27 -14.04 -26.12
N ILE A 735 14.78 -13.00 -26.78
CA ILE A 735 13.96 -11.97 -27.42
C ILE A 735 13.85 -12.28 -28.90
N THR A 736 12.61 -12.51 -29.35
CA THR A 736 12.32 -12.74 -30.76
C THR A 736 11.84 -11.47 -31.43
N SER A 737 12.10 -11.36 -32.76
CA SER A 737 11.52 -10.26 -33.53
C SER A 737 10.00 -10.39 -33.54
N SER A 738 9.28 -9.32 -33.22
CA SER A 738 7.84 -9.29 -33.43
C SER A 738 7.55 -9.64 -34.88
N SER A 739 6.76 -10.66 -35.14
CA SER A 739 6.23 -10.87 -36.48
C SER A 739 5.37 -9.66 -36.80
N SER A 740 5.77 -8.88 -37.79
CA SER A 740 5.10 -7.66 -38.22
C SER A 740 3.69 -7.98 -38.73
N GLY A 741 2.74 -8.01 -37.84
CA GLY A 741 1.35 -7.75 -38.12
C GLY A 741 1.15 -6.24 -37.95
N ALA A 742 0.98 -5.53 -39.05
CA ALA A 742 0.70 -4.11 -39.05
C ALA A 742 -0.54 -3.83 -38.21
N GLY A 743 -0.38 -3.07 -37.17
CA GLY A 743 -1.40 -2.66 -36.23
C GLY A 743 -0.82 -2.48 -34.86
N SER A 744 0.10 -1.54 -34.70
CA SER A 744 0.53 -1.09 -33.39
C SER A 744 -0.59 -0.28 -32.77
N PHE A 745 -1.56 -0.92 -32.19
CA PHE A 745 -2.28 -0.31 -31.10
C PHE A 745 -1.39 -0.48 -29.87
N ILE A 746 -0.53 0.48 -29.69
CA ILE A 746 0.14 0.67 -28.45
C ILE A 746 -0.96 1.18 -27.51
N ASP A 747 -1.35 0.38 -26.51
CA ASP A 747 -2.15 0.90 -25.42
C ASP A 747 -1.42 2.15 -24.90
N PRO A 748 -2.00 3.37 -25.02
CA PRO A 748 -1.32 4.59 -24.57
C PRO A 748 -0.86 4.51 -23.11
N THR A 749 -1.40 3.58 -22.35
CA THR A 749 -0.99 3.29 -20.99
C THR A 749 0.36 2.60 -20.89
N CYS A 750 0.75 1.81 -21.89
CA CYS A 750 2.04 1.13 -21.92
C CYS A 750 3.15 1.98 -22.49
N GLN A 751 2.82 3.04 -23.25
CA GLN A 751 3.79 3.78 -24.03
C GLN A 751 4.64 4.71 -23.22
N LYS A 752 4.15 5.20 -22.11
CA LYS A 752 4.68 6.45 -21.60
C LYS A 752 5.26 6.36 -20.22
N GLY A 753 6.05 5.32 -20.03
CA GLY A 753 7.00 5.32 -18.95
C GLY A 753 6.47 4.84 -17.63
N SER A 754 5.34 4.16 -17.62
CA SER A 754 4.97 3.34 -16.47
C SER A 754 5.11 1.85 -16.83
N PRO A 755 6.34 1.31 -16.85
CA PRO A 755 6.57 -0.10 -17.13
C PRO A 755 5.87 -1.02 -16.12
N ASN A 756 5.40 -0.45 -15.02
CA ASN A 756 4.77 -1.16 -13.91
C ASN A 756 3.26 -1.11 -13.91
N LEU A 757 2.66 -0.67 -14.99
CA LEU A 757 1.22 -0.53 -15.12
C LEU A 757 0.44 -1.77 -14.65
N TYR A 758 0.97 -2.94 -14.93
CA TYR A 758 0.37 -4.22 -14.58
C TYR A 758 0.80 -4.76 -13.22
N LEU A 759 1.90 -4.30 -12.70
CA LEU A 759 2.43 -4.76 -11.43
C LEU A 759 1.53 -4.40 -10.25
N HIS A 760 0.71 -3.37 -10.42
CA HIS A 760 -0.26 -2.92 -9.42
C HIS A 760 -1.68 -3.41 -9.68
N ALA A 761 -1.89 -4.12 -10.78
CA ALA A 761 -3.17 -4.72 -11.07
C ALA A 761 -3.32 -6.02 -10.28
N LYS A 762 -3.95 -5.93 -9.14
CA LYS A 762 -4.18 -7.04 -8.22
C LYS A 762 -5.65 -7.27 -8.07
N ASN A 763 -6.01 -8.53 -8.07
CA ASN A 763 -7.38 -8.96 -7.92
C ASN A 763 -7.53 -9.73 -6.60
N PRO A 764 -8.30 -9.25 -5.63
CA PRO A 764 -8.61 -10.04 -4.44
C PRO A 764 -9.23 -11.37 -4.84
N ARG A 765 -8.84 -12.43 -4.19
CA ARG A 765 -9.40 -13.77 -4.40
C ARG A 765 -9.63 -14.51 -3.08
N LYS A 766 -10.19 -15.71 -3.16
CA LYS A 766 -10.53 -16.51 -1.98
C LYS A 766 -9.37 -16.69 -1.01
N ASP A 767 -8.17 -16.90 -1.53
CA ASP A 767 -6.97 -17.01 -0.71
C ASP A 767 -6.66 -15.74 0.08
N ILE A 768 -7.09 -14.56 -0.35
CA ILE A 768 -7.02 -13.36 0.47
C ILE A 768 -7.94 -13.51 1.68
N THR A 769 -9.21 -13.79 1.44
CA THR A 769 -10.17 -13.95 2.54
C THR A 769 -9.87 -15.20 3.36
N GLY A 770 -9.58 -16.33 2.71
CA GLY A 770 -9.27 -17.58 3.36
C GLY A 770 -7.96 -17.55 4.15
N MET A 771 -6.90 -17.05 3.55
CA MET A 771 -5.58 -17.01 4.18
C MET A 771 -5.55 -16.15 5.43
N ILE A 772 -6.20 -15.00 5.44
CA ILE A 772 -6.24 -14.14 6.62
C ILE A 772 -6.96 -14.81 7.75
N PHE A 773 -8.06 -15.41 7.43
CA PHE A 773 -8.88 -16.05 8.43
C PHE A 773 -8.21 -17.32 8.96
N GLU A 774 -7.46 -18.01 8.11
CA GLU A 774 -6.61 -19.13 8.52
C GLU A 774 -5.41 -18.68 9.36
N GLN A 775 -4.78 -17.56 9.04
CA GLN A 775 -3.70 -17.00 9.86
C GLN A 775 -4.17 -16.53 11.23
N VAL A 776 -5.36 -16.00 11.32
CA VAL A 776 -5.99 -15.62 12.60
C VAL A 776 -6.51 -16.84 13.33
N GLY A 777 -6.91 -17.91 12.62
CA GLY A 777 -7.54 -19.12 13.18
C GLY A 777 -6.66 -20.36 13.31
N ASN A 778 -5.65 -20.55 12.45
CA ASN A 778 -5.01 -21.84 12.33
C ASN A 778 -3.58 -21.78 11.78
N ARG A 779 -2.60 -21.47 12.62
CA ARG A 779 -1.17 -21.71 12.29
C ARG A 779 -0.79 -23.20 12.25
N SER A 780 -1.74 -24.12 12.48
CA SER A 780 -1.44 -25.56 12.64
C SER A 780 -1.57 -26.40 11.37
N THR A 781 -2.00 -25.84 10.24
CA THR A 781 -2.23 -26.66 9.05
C THR A 781 -1.04 -26.84 8.11
N GLY A 782 0.18 -26.44 8.51
CA GLY A 782 1.39 -26.80 7.74
C GLY A 782 1.41 -26.34 6.26
N LEU A 783 0.51 -25.43 5.87
CA LEU A 783 0.58 -24.78 4.59
C LEU A 783 1.74 -23.79 4.63
N THR A 784 2.90 -24.27 4.24
CA THR A 784 3.98 -23.41 3.76
C THR A 784 3.43 -22.67 2.55
N PHE A 785 2.87 -21.48 2.78
CA PHE A 785 2.74 -20.55 1.69
C PHE A 785 4.14 -20.32 1.16
N PRO A 786 4.35 -20.43 -0.17
CA PRO A 786 5.56 -19.88 -0.70
C PRO A 786 5.60 -18.44 -0.20
N ARG A 787 6.67 -18.03 0.47
CA ARG A 787 7.02 -16.64 0.80
C ARG A 787 7.30 -15.88 -0.49
N THR A 788 6.44 -16.03 -1.45
CA THR A 788 6.59 -15.49 -2.78
C THR A 788 5.78 -14.24 -2.87
N ALA A 789 6.51 -13.25 -3.18
CA ALA A 789 6.07 -11.95 -3.60
C ALA A 789 5.48 -11.10 -2.47
N ILE A 790 6.36 -10.60 -1.64
CA ILE A 790 6.23 -9.24 -1.18
C ILE A 790 6.24 -8.40 -2.45
N PHE A 791 5.07 -7.99 -2.88
CA PHE A 791 4.99 -7.01 -3.93
C PHE A 791 5.34 -5.68 -3.34
N ASN A 792 6.57 -5.36 -3.55
CA ASN A 792 6.88 -3.97 -3.61
C ASN A 792 6.16 -3.40 -4.80
N ARG A 793 5.32 -2.43 -4.51
CA ARG A 793 5.25 -1.31 -5.42
C ARG A 793 6.70 -1.05 -5.79
N PRO A 794 7.16 -1.22 -7.06
CA PRO A 794 8.44 -0.65 -7.39
C PRO A 794 8.24 0.81 -7.03
N SER A 795 8.97 1.27 -6.04
CA SER A 795 9.30 2.68 -6.01
C SER A 795 9.81 2.92 -7.42
N PRO A 796 9.18 3.77 -8.24
CA PRO A 796 9.82 4.17 -9.46
C PRO A 796 11.15 4.64 -8.95
N GLU A 797 12.23 3.96 -9.35
CA GLU A 797 13.53 4.55 -9.15
C GLU A 797 13.36 5.94 -9.72
N ALA A 798 13.53 6.92 -8.84
CA ALA A 798 13.60 8.27 -9.32
C ALA A 798 14.66 8.21 -10.41
N VAL A 799 14.26 8.32 -11.66
CA VAL A 799 15.20 8.72 -12.70
C VAL A 799 15.90 9.90 -12.04
N PRO A 800 17.21 9.83 -11.86
CA PRO A 800 17.90 10.89 -11.14
C PRO A 800 17.37 12.19 -11.73
N PRO A 801 16.79 13.08 -10.96
CA PRO A 801 16.12 14.24 -11.51
C PRO A 801 17.10 14.90 -12.43
N THR A 802 16.65 15.28 -13.60
CA THR A 802 17.53 15.93 -14.58
C THR A 802 18.27 17.04 -13.86
N PRO A 803 19.61 17.00 -13.82
CA PRO A 803 20.39 17.94 -13.02
C PRO A 803 19.91 19.37 -13.26
N GLN A 804 19.50 20.04 -12.20
CA GLN A 804 19.03 21.41 -12.24
C GLN A 804 20.12 22.35 -11.75
N THR A 805 20.06 23.61 -12.20
CA THR A 805 20.92 24.66 -11.68
C THR A 805 20.09 25.65 -10.88
N TYR A 806 20.36 25.72 -9.59
CA TYR A 806 19.74 26.68 -8.68
C TYR A 806 20.68 27.85 -8.44
N THR A 807 20.19 29.06 -8.66
CA THR A 807 20.99 30.28 -8.53
C THR A 807 20.44 31.17 -7.45
N PHE A 808 21.29 31.53 -6.50
CA PHE A 808 20.96 32.37 -5.36
C PHE A 808 21.77 33.67 -5.40
N SER A 809 21.12 34.79 -5.08
CA SER A 809 21.81 35.99 -4.69
C SER A 809 21.98 36.00 -3.17
N VAL A 810 23.23 36.06 -2.69
CA VAL A 810 23.56 35.98 -1.28
C VAL A 810 24.14 37.28 -0.79
N GLY A 811 23.40 37.97 0.08
CA GLY A 811 23.85 39.13 0.81
C GLY A 811 24.11 38.84 2.31
N ASN A 812 24.20 39.85 3.14
CA ASN A 812 24.27 39.70 4.57
C ASN A 812 23.47 40.77 5.34
N SER A 813 22.99 40.40 6.51
CA SER A 813 22.39 41.30 7.50
C SER A 813 23.33 41.44 8.68
N GLY A 814 24.22 42.44 8.58
CA GLY A 814 25.33 42.60 9.55
C GLY A 814 26.22 41.36 9.62
N ALA A 815 26.64 41.00 10.82
CA ALA A 815 27.44 39.80 11.13
C ALA A 815 26.56 38.65 11.70
N SER A 816 25.24 38.73 11.54
CA SER A 816 24.32 37.78 12.15
C SER A 816 23.79 36.75 11.17
N HIS A 817 23.49 37.13 9.92
CA HIS A 817 22.85 36.27 8.94
C HIS A 817 23.34 36.54 7.51
N TYR A 818 23.39 35.48 6.68
CA TYR A 818 23.32 35.63 5.25
C TYR A 818 21.85 35.80 4.81
N THR A 819 21.61 36.60 3.78
CA THR A 819 20.28 36.80 3.19
C THR A 819 20.25 36.19 1.79
N PHE A 820 19.19 35.48 1.45
CA PHE A 820 19.07 34.76 0.20
C PHE A 820 17.90 35.24 -0.63
N THR A 821 18.12 35.38 -1.93
CA THR A 821 17.06 35.57 -2.93
C THR A 821 17.30 34.59 -4.06
N GLY A 822 16.28 33.85 -4.48
CA GLY A 822 16.34 32.80 -5.50
C GLY A 822 15.35 31.70 -5.18
N SER A 823 15.48 30.57 -5.84
CA SER A 823 14.64 29.38 -5.54
C SER A 823 15.51 28.13 -5.54
N ASP A 824 15.21 27.22 -4.64
CA ASP A 824 15.71 25.84 -4.67
C ASP A 824 14.60 24.90 -5.22
N ARG A 825 14.76 23.61 -5.03
CA ARG A 825 13.81 22.61 -5.49
C ARG A 825 12.41 22.80 -4.90
N ASP A 826 12.32 23.22 -3.65
CA ASP A 826 11.09 23.20 -2.87
C ASP A 826 10.61 24.59 -2.44
N ASN A 827 11.50 25.60 -2.45
CA ASN A 827 11.25 26.92 -1.86
C ASN A 827 11.67 28.06 -2.75
N THR A 828 11.02 29.21 -2.57
CA THR A 828 11.43 30.51 -3.13
C THR A 828 11.81 31.46 -2.01
N PHE A 829 12.99 32.05 -2.07
CA PHE A 829 13.54 32.96 -1.08
C PHE A 829 13.49 34.39 -1.58
N ALA A 830 13.06 35.32 -0.73
CA ALA A 830 12.89 36.75 -1.06
C ALA A 830 13.62 37.67 -0.06
N GLY A 831 14.85 37.31 0.32
CA GLY A 831 15.65 37.99 1.34
C GLY A 831 15.68 37.22 2.67
N ASP A 832 15.41 35.91 2.62
CA ASP A 832 15.34 35.06 3.81
C ASP A 832 16.69 34.92 4.49
N SER A 833 16.69 34.90 5.82
CA SER A 833 17.88 34.81 6.66
C SER A 833 18.28 33.36 6.91
N ASP A 834 19.46 32.96 6.45
CA ASP A 834 20.04 31.63 6.63
C ASP A 834 19.09 30.46 6.33
N PRO A 835 18.37 30.46 5.16
CA PRO A 835 17.41 29.42 4.83
C PRO A 835 18.04 28.06 4.65
N THR A 836 17.26 27.00 4.83
CA THR A 836 17.61 25.66 4.37
C THR A 836 17.40 25.56 2.87
N ILE A 837 18.41 25.04 2.14
CA ILE A 837 18.40 24.87 0.68
C ILE A 837 18.27 23.38 0.36
N ASN A 838 17.33 23.00 -0.48
CA ASN A 838 17.08 21.63 -0.91
C ASN A 838 17.48 21.40 -2.36
N CYS A 839 18.24 20.36 -2.65
CA CYS A 839 18.59 19.96 -4.01
C CYS A 839 18.78 18.43 -4.11
N ASN A 840 18.86 17.90 -5.32
CA ASN A 840 19.20 16.50 -5.54
C ASN A 840 20.68 16.31 -5.84
N ALA A 841 21.21 15.13 -5.58
CA ALA A 841 22.54 14.78 -6.04
C ALA A 841 22.61 14.87 -7.57
N GLY A 842 23.62 15.60 -8.08
CA GLY A 842 23.78 15.92 -9.49
C GLY A 842 23.32 17.34 -9.86
N ASP A 843 22.59 18.04 -8.98
CA ASP A 843 22.24 19.45 -9.20
C ASP A 843 23.45 20.39 -9.04
N THR A 844 23.37 21.56 -9.62
CA THR A 844 24.38 22.60 -9.46
C THR A 844 23.82 23.78 -8.64
N LEU A 845 24.48 24.11 -7.54
CA LEU A 845 24.16 25.28 -6.72
C LEU A 845 25.12 26.44 -7.05
N VAL A 846 24.57 27.58 -7.39
CA VAL A 846 25.32 28.82 -7.70
C VAL A 846 24.95 29.89 -6.68
N PHE A 847 25.87 30.25 -5.82
CA PHE A 847 25.71 31.31 -4.82
C PHE A 847 26.45 32.57 -5.30
N ASN A 848 25.73 33.55 -5.81
CA ASN A 848 26.26 34.86 -6.16
C ASN A 848 26.39 35.71 -4.89
N VAL A 849 27.54 35.61 -4.26
CA VAL A 849 27.84 36.25 -2.97
C VAL A 849 28.17 37.73 -3.16
N ASN A 850 27.49 38.57 -2.37
CA ASN A 850 27.82 40.00 -2.18
C ASN A 850 27.71 40.32 -0.68
N ALA A 851 28.63 39.80 0.10
CA ALA A 851 28.68 39.86 1.55
C ALA A 851 30.04 40.31 2.06
N SER A 852 30.32 41.63 1.92
CA SER A 852 31.60 42.20 2.24
C SER A 852 32.04 41.93 3.70
N GLY A 853 33.24 41.36 3.91
CA GLY A 853 33.73 40.98 5.20
C GLY A 853 33.26 39.61 5.73
N HIS A 854 32.41 38.91 4.97
CA HIS A 854 31.80 37.61 5.34
C HIS A 854 32.10 36.52 4.30
N PRO A 855 33.32 35.90 4.34
CA PRO A 855 33.66 34.86 3.38
C PRO A 855 32.72 33.66 3.47
N PHE A 856 32.16 33.26 2.32
CA PHE A 856 31.14 32.21 2.20
C PHE A 856 31.76 30.85 1.88
N TYR A 857 31.52 29.85 2.72
CA TYR A 857 31.97 28.49 2.53
C TYR A 857 30.84 27.49 2.56
N VAL A 858 30.95 26.45 1.73
CA VAL A 858 30.11 25.24 1.81
C VAL A 858 30.93 24.15 2.48
N LYS A 859 30.32 23.52 3.52
CA LYS A 859 31.07 22.62 4.43
C LYS A 859 30.27 21.38 4.79
N THR A 860 31.03 20.37 5.27
CA THR A 860 30.42 19.13 5.83
C THR A 860 30.00 19.27 7.29
N SER A 861 30.34 20.38 7.96
CA SER A 861 29.90 20.68 9.33
C SER A 861 29.73 22.17 9.55
N ALA A 862 28.85 22.57 10.45
CA ALA A 862 28.53 23.96 10.80
C ALA A 862 29.59 24.60 11.70
N THR A 863 30.87 24.71 11.24
CA THR A 863 31.98 25.24 12.01
C THR A 863 32.64 26.41 11.28
N THR A 864 33.04 27.45 12.04
CA THR A 864 33.78 28.59 11.52
C THR A 864 35.21 28.20 11.06
N GLY A 865 35.95 29.12 10.47
CA GLY A 865 37.27 28.90 9.93
C GLY A 865 37.27 28.34 8.52
N THR A 866 38.38 27.80 8.05
CA THR A 866 38.52 27.25 6.69
C THR A 866 38.55 25.73 6.64
N GLY A 867 38.37 25.05 7.76
CA GLY A 867 38.30 23.57 7.82
C GLY A 867 36.94 23.02 7.37
N ASN A 868 36.84 21.70 7.16
CA ASN A 868 35.66 20.96 6.83
C ASN A 868 34.91 21.44 5.56
N GLN A 869 35.67 22.03 4.61
CA GLN A 869 35.08 22.34 3.30
C GLN A 869 34.68 21.07 2.57
N VAL A 870 33.59 21.13 1.79
CA VAL A 870 33.24 20.00 0.94
C VAL A 870 34.36 19.73 -0.07
N SER A 871 34.68 18.45 -0.25
CA SER A 871 35.69 17.96 -1.19
C SER A 871 35.12 16.97 -2.21
N THR A 872 33.81 16.67 -2.13
CA THR A 872 33.06 15.82 -3.07
C THR A 872 32.25 16.69 -3.98
N GLY A 873 31.99 16.22 -5.21
CA GLY A 873 31.49 17.07 -6.31
C GLY A 873 32.57 18.06 -6.80
N THR A 874 32.19 18.97 -7.66
CA THR A 874 33.06 20.04 -8.13
C THR A 874 32.64 21.38 -7.54
N ILE A 875 33.45 21.93 -6.64
CA ILE A 875 33.16 23.24 -6.04
C ILE A 875 34.26 24.27 -6.38
N THR A 876 33.82 25.48 -6.69
CA THR A 876 34.70 26.63 -7.00
C THR A 876 34.27 27.86 -6.22
N GLY A 877 35.19 28.82 -6.03
CA GLY A 877 34.90 30.11 -5.42
C GLY A 877 34.74 30.13 -3.90
N GLN A 878 35.03 29.01 -3.19
CA GLN A 878 35.00 28.94 -1.73
C GLN A 878 35.72 30.10 -1.04
N GLY A 879 35.07 30.71 -0.06
CA GLY A 879 35.62 31.81 0.73
C GLY A 879 35.50 33.17 0.07
N THR A 880 34.80 33.33 -1.03
CA THR A 880 34.53 34.64 -1.62
C THR A 880 33.65 35.53 -0.74
N VAL A 881 33.89 36.83 -0.79
CA VAL A 881 33.02 37.88 -0.20
C VAL A 881 32.24 38.64 -1.28
N ASN A 882 32.70 38.52 -2.53
CA ASN A 882 32.07 39.12 -3.69
C ASN A 882 32.41 38.29 -4.93
N GLY A 883 31.46 37.53 -5.43
CA GLY A 883 31.66 36.59 -6.55
C GLY A 883 30.80 35.33 -6.40
N ALA A 884 30.98 34.37 -7.29
CA ALA A 884 30.21 33.15 -7.27
C ALA A 884 30.90 32.01 -6.54
N VAL A 885 30.20 31.30 -5.68
CA VAL A 885 30.52 29.95 -5.24
C VAL A 885 29.64 29.00 -6.00
N THR A 886 30.24 28.11 -6.78
CA THR A 886 29.48 27.14 -7.59
C THR A 886 29.85 25.74 -7.11
N TRP A 887 28.82 24.93 -6.80
CA TRP A 887 28.97 23.55 -6.38
C TRP A 887 28.12 22.63 -7.26
N ASP A 888 28.78 21.87 -8.11
CA ASP A 888 28.17 20.74 -8.84
C ASP A 888 28.17 19.53 -7.89
N THR A 889 26.99 19.04 -7.55
CA THR A 889 26.80 17.97 -6.58
C THR A 889 26.86 16.57 -7.20
N THR A 890 27.30 16.44 -8.46
CA THR A 890 27.49 15.12 -9.09
C THR A 890 28.44 14.26 -8.28
N GLY A 891 27.97 13.07 -7.88
CA GLY A 891 28.75 12.14 -7.04
C GLY A 891 28.88 12.54 -5.57
N VAL A 892 28.14 13.56 -5.13
CA VAL A 892 28.04 13.93 -3.71
C VAL A 892 27.05 12.98 -3.04
N THR A 893 27.40 12.41 -1.91
CA THR A 893 26.51 11.55 -1.13
C THR A 893 25.33 12.36 -0.59
N PRO A 894 24.09 11.91 -0.73
CA PRO A 894 22.93 12.52 -0.09
C PRO A 894 23.16 12.73 1.42
N GLY A 895 22.69 13.87 1.92
CA GLY A 895 22.91 14.24 3.33
C GLY A 895 22.84 15.75 3.57
N THR A 896 23.12 16.12 4.81
CA THR A 896 23.11 17.54 5.21
C THR A 896 24.50 18.15 5.16
N TYR A 897 24.62 19.22 4.42
CA TYR A 897 25.78 20.08 4.31
C TYR A 897 25.43 21.47 4.81
N TYR A 898 26.40 22.35 4.90
CA TYR A 898 26.20 23.69 5.50
C TYR A 898 26.89 24.76 4.67
N TYR A 899 26.23 25.88 4.48
CA TYR A 899 26.95 27.12 4.13
C TYR A 899 27.16 27.93 5.39
N ILE A 900 28.36 28.57 5.51
CA ILE A 900 28.71 29.27 6.71
C ILE A 900 29.75 30.37 6.46
N CYS A 901 29.71 31.42 7.27
CA CYS A 901 30.73 32.43 7.28
C CYS A 901 31.99 31.95 7.98
N GLN A 902 33.16 32.28 7.38
CA GLN A 902 34.44 31.93 8.00
C GLN A 902 34.58 32.45 9.43
N PHE A 903 34.05 33.62 9.73
CA PHE A 903 34.29 34.33 10.98
C PHE A 903 33.13 34.31 11.96
N HIS A 904 31.91 34.14 11.49
CA HIS A 904 30.69 34.30 12.30
C HIS A 904 29.87 33.02 12.31
N GLY A 905 29.84 32.34 13.46
CA GLY A 905 29.12 31.09 13.62
C GLY A 905 27.57 31.20 13.55
N GLY A 906 27.02 32.41 13.70
CA GLY A 906 25.56 32.66 13.55
C GLY A 906 25.14 32.82 12.10
N MET A 907 26.03 33.06 11.15
CA MET A 907 25.76 33.13 9.72
C MET A 907 25.94 31.75 9.11
N VAL A 908 24.95 30.87 9.33
CA VAL A 908 24.99 29.48 8.92
C VAL A 908 23.60 28.96 8.55
N GLY A 909 23.50 28.23 7.46
CA GLY A 909 22.32 27.48 7.11
C GLY A 909 22.65 26.12 6.51
N SER A 910 21.62 25.30 6.31
CA SER A 910 21.77 23.93 5.83
C SER A 910 21.58 23.82 4.32
N ILE A 911 22.26 22.85 3.70
CA ILE A 911 22.00 22.40 2.33
C ILE A 911 21.68 20.91 2.46
N ILE A 912 20.47 20.52 2.06
CA ILE A 912 20.01 19.14 2.09
C ILE A 912 20.09 18.59 0.66
N ILE A 913 20.92 17.57 0.46
CA ILE A 913 21.05 16.84 -0.81
C ILE A 913 20.29 15.52 -0.66
N SER A 914 19.31 15.30 -1.53
CA SER A 914 18.48 14.09 -1.59
C SER A 914 18.98 13.11 -2.64
#